data_cf32429a69acf495d22b2f6b3aac0e5f
#
_entry.id   cf32429a69acf495d22b2f6b3aac0e5f
#
_cell.length_a   1.000
_cell.length_b   1.000
_cell.length_c   1.000
_cell.angle_alpha   90.00
_cell.angle_beta   90.00
_cell.angle_gamma   90.00
#
_symmetry.space_group_name_H-M   'P 1'
#
loop_
_entity.id
_entity.type
_entity.pdbx_description
1 polymer ?
#
loop_
_entity_poly.entity_id
_entity_poly.type
_entity_poly.pdbx_seq_one_letter_code
_entity_poly.pdbx_strand_id
1 'polypeptide(L)'
;MGASSWRIVFLLPFQVALSQIFTFPFTERFDSVQVPQLPSGWETSTNRLEGGDFFTTATSPRSAPFAVQSTNSTVAQTLVSPTFDFTNRVPDQMRFYLARSGTYTSGVIVEASFNDGLAWPLLCTDTLRHPGSTGYVQTVVLLPETLANQKRVRFRWRVLGGLGGTAGTLRMDDISISVFTSFDLAIRRLVFQPNQPTDSDGILLSTTVISAGAMQIPGFRVNFFLDLNTNGIAEETEQFSSVEGVPLSSGDSAIVAVLHPPLSAGTFRFLAVADLAGDENPANDTSSVIVAVGVSPGSIIINEIMYAPLGDESEWIEFYNPSPRVINLAGWKISDNRTTSKTVITAGDFLIQPSGFALVVRDSSFFMVHQPVSTPVAVAAFSSLNNTTPDAVVLTDFRGGTIDSMAYDPDWGGEGGRSLERIDYLAESFDPSNWITSTSAKGSTPGEVNSLAVMERDIRIESAAVFGTTVGVQVVNAGRITVQEFEVILLNPSEEVVGSMMFSGTLQRGAAAFLSHNWLEAPSGKNTVFVTAILEGDQRPENNTDTVEITRGYPAGSLLINEIMYEPLADQNEWVEVINPGAFPVRLDGWALSDAPTSSGSTNRYPLSQSMTIDPNELAIIAADSAILSLFPSLVFDPRVLILNQPGGLGLANTGDAVILKDLTGGIIDSVRYSPSWHHPMVDDTRGRTLERIRPDHGSNDPRNWSTSAGTLGGSPGKRNTIFTPEAPSGSSLSFSPNPFSPDGDGHEDFCIVRFSIPIPSSIIRIRIFDLRGRVIRTLTDGEPAGSTGEVIWDGMESGKRKARIGPHIVLLEASGNNGEIFSVKGVVVVATVL
;
A
#
# COMPACT_ATOMS: atom_id res chain seq x y z
N MET A 1 -59.01 -58.16 38.00
CA MET A 1 -58.60 -56.80 38.38
C MET A 1 -57.21 -56.59 37.84
N GLY A 2 -57.14 -56.00 36.68
CA GLY A 2 -55.90 -55.89 35.90
C GLY A 2 -55.20 -54.59 36.18
N ALA A 3 -53.91 -54.66 36.38
CA ALA A 3 -53.03 -53.52 36.44
C ALA A 3 -52.26 -53.43 35.12
N SER A 4 -52.54 -52.42 34.33
CA SER A 4 -51.83 -52.11 33.07
C SER A 4 -50.53 -51.39 33.41
N SER A 5 -49.37 -51.99 33.07
CA SER A 5 -48.05 -51.38 33.15
C SER A 5 -47.75 -50.62 31.88
N TRP A 6 -47.63 -49.31 31.96
CA TRP A 6 -47.07 -48.47 30.90
C TRP A 6 -45.54 -48.61 30.88
N ARG A 7 -44.98 -49.12 29.78
CA ARG A 7 -43.54 -49.04 29.52
C ARG A 7 -43.24 -47.69 28.85
N ILE A 8 -42.53 -46.85 29.55
CA ILE A 8 -41.88 -45.63 28.98
C ILE A 8 -40.63 -46.10 28.26
N VAL A 9 -40.63 -45.95 26.95
CA VAL A 9 -39.41 -46.12 26.12
C VAL A 9 -38.63 -44.82 26.16
N PHE A 10 -37.52 -44.80 26.87
CA PHE A 10 -36.52 -43.73 26.74
C PHE A 10 -35.81 -43.90 25.39
N LEU A 11 -36.11 -43.06 24.43
CA LEU A 11 -35.25 -42.83 23.26
C LEU A 11 -34.03 -42.04 23.74
N LEU A 12 -32.92 -42.73 23.98
CA LEU A 12 -31.61 -42.12 24.06
C LEU A 12 -31.27 -41.50 22.69
N PRO A 13 -30.83 -40.23 22.60
CA PRO A 13 -30.34 -39.72 21.34
C PRO A 13 -29.08 -40.48 20.97
N PHE A 14 -29.01 -41.05 19.82
CA PHE A 14 -27.80 -41.55 19.20
C PHE A 14 -26.84 -40.35 19.07
N GLN A 15 -25.89 -40.22 19.98
CA GLN A 15 -24.72 -39.42 19.74
C GLN A 15 -23.90 -40.17 18.69
N VAL A 16 -23.95 -39.66 17.47
CA VAL A 16 -22.92 -39.98 16.46
C VAL A 16 -21.60 -39.53 17.08
N ALA A 17 -20.75 -40.46 17.44
CA ALA A 17 -19.40 -40.17 17.84
C ALA A 17 -18.70 -39.50 16.65
N LEU A 18 -18.62 -38.19 16.63
CA LEU A 18 -17.83 -37.44 15.67
C LEU A 18 -16.39 -37.93 15.80
N SER A 19 -15.82 -38.46 14.71
CA SER A 19 -14.42 -38.90 14.68
C SER A 19 -13.53 -37.71 14.98
N GLN A 20 -12.85 -37.77 16.10
CA GLN A 20 -11.91 -36.73 16.53
C GLN A 20 -10.54 -36.99 15.89
N ILE A 21 -9.92 -35.96 15.34
CA ILE A 21 -8.62 -36.03 14.69
C ILE A 21 -7.53 -35.67 15.70
N PHE A 22 -6.57 -36.56 15.90
CA PHE A 22 -5.44 -36.39 16.82
C PHE A 22 -4.10 -36.74 16.17
N THR A 23 -4.10 -37.11 14.86
CA THR A 23 -2.87 -37.39 14.08
C THR A 23 -2.57 -36.18 13.19
N PHE A 24 -1.30 -35.72 13.25
CA PHE A 24 -0.81 -34.58 12.48
C PHE A 24 0.50 -34.95 11.76
N PRO A 25 0.77 -34.36 10.57
CA PRO A 25 -0.08 -33.39 9.90
C PRO A 25 -1.37 -34.05 9.37
N PHE A 26 -2.50 -33.37 9.61
CA PHE A 26 -3.76 -33.76 9.00
C PHE A 26 -3.82 -33.22 7.57
N THR A 27 -4.37 -34.01 6.66
CA THR A 27 -4.62 -33.54 5.27
C THR A 27 -5.98 -34.02 4.78
N GLU A 28 -6.77 -33.13 4.21
CA GLU A 28 -8.02 -33.42 3.55
C GLU A 28 -7.95 -32.98 2.09
N ARG A 29 -8.19 -33.92 1.19
CA ARG A 29 -8.19 -33.71 -0.27
C ARG A 29 -9.58 -33.79 -0.89
N PHE A 30 -10.60 -34.13 -0.09
CA PHE A 30 -11.98 -34.34 -0.52
C PHE A 30 -12.18 -35.48 -1.49
N ASP A 31 -11.19 -36.34 -1.67
CA ASP A 31 -11.17 -37.41 -2.68
C ASP A 31 -11.85 -38.71 -2.23
N SER A 32 -12.15 -38.85 -0.92
CA SER A 32 -12.64 -40.07 -0.29
C SER A 32 -14.14 -40.27 -0.40
N VAL A 33 -14.87 -39.37 -1.02
CA VAL A 33 -16.33 -39.37 -1.11
C VAL A 33 -16.82 -39.26 -2.54
N GLN A 34 -18.09 -39.49 -2.77
CA GLN A 34 -18.74 -39.21 -4.07
C GLN A 34 -19.36 -37.81 -4.07
N VAL A 35 -19.21 -37.14 -5.18
CA VAL A 35 -19.85 -35.83 -5.40
C VAL A 35 -21.38 -35.97 -5.31
N PRO A 36 -22.08 -35.08 -4.59
CA PRO A 36 -21.66 -33.84 -3.96
C PRO A 36 -21.35 -33.95 -2.45
N GLN A 37 -21.18 -35.15 -1.91
CA GLN A 37 -21.02 -35.41 -0.48
C GLN A 37 -19.73 -34.76 0.10
N LEU A 38 -19.80 -34.34 1.35
CA LEU A 38 -18.61 -33.97 2.11
C LEU A 38 -18.03 -35.18 2.86
N PRO A 39 -16.70 -35.22 3.12
CA PRO A 39 -16.12 -36.28 3.95
C PRO A 39 -16.70 -36.28 5.37
N SER A 40 -16.62 -37.44 6.02
CA SER A 40 -17.14 -37.62 7.38
C SER A 40 -16.58 -36.56 8.35
N GLY A 41 -17.45 -35.94 9.12
CA GLY A 41 -17.13 -34.88 10.08
C GLY A 41 -17.08 -33.48 9.48
N TRP A 42 -17.09 -33.31 8.17
CA TRP A 42 -17.23 -32.01 7.53
C TRP A 42 -18.72 -31.63 7.43
N GLU A 43 -19.00 -30.35 7.69
CA GLU A 43 -20.36 -29.82 7.71
C GLU A 43 -20.43 -28.49 6.92
N THR A 44 -21.63 -28.15 6.49
CA THR A 44 -21.90 -26.91 5.76
C THR A 44 -23.14 -26.21 6.35
N SER A 45 -23.32 -24.91 6.08
CA SER A 45 -24.28 -24.05 6.77
C SER A 45 -25.74 -24.53 6.73
N THR A 46 -26.13 -25.21 5.67
CA THR A 46 -27.51 -25.65 5.51
C THR A 46 -27.66 -27.18 5.35
N ASN A 47 -26.54 -27.92 5.30
CA ASN A 47 -26.50 -29.34 4.96
C ASN A 47 -27.20 -29.69 3.64
N ARG A 48 -27.38 -28.74 2.75
CA ARG A 48 -27.82 -28.90 1.38
C ARG A 48 -26.60 -29.04 0.48
N LEU A 49 -26.37 -30.22 -0.04
CA LEU A 49 -25.20 -30.50 -0.88
C LEU A 49 -25.40 -30.02 -2.34
N GLU A 50 -26.06 -28.90 -2.54
CA GLU A 50 -26.37 -28.28 -3.83
C GLU A 50 -26.34 -26.76 -3.69
N GLY A 51 -26.37 -26.08 -4.83
CA GLY A 51 -26.23 -24.64 -5.00
C GLY A 51 -26.68 -23.74 -3.85
N GLY A 52 -25.78 -22.93 -3.35
CA GLY A 52 -25.94 -22.05 -2.18
C GLY A 52 -25.27 -22.57 -0.92
N ASP A 53 -24.47 -23.62 -0.98
CA ASP A 53 -23.68 -24.17 0.10
C ASP A 53 -22.37 -24.81 -0.39
N PHE A 54 -21.54 -25.32 0.49
CA PHE A 54 -20.34 -26.06 0.14
C PHE A 54 -20.67 -27.52 -0.19
N PHE A 55 -20.07 -28.05 -1.25
CA PHE A 55 -20.16 -29.42 -1.67
C PHE A 55 -18.93 -29.83 -2.48
N THR A 56 -18.66 -31.15 -2.59
CA THR A 56 -17.55 -31.61 -3.43
C THR A 56 -17.88 -31.57 -4.90
N THR A 57 -16.89 -31.37 -5.73
CA THR A 57 -17.01 -31.24 -7.19
C THR A 57 -15.83 -31.89 -7.91
N ALA A 58 -16.11 -32.50 -9.05
CA ALA A 58 -15.06 -32.94 -9.99
C ALA A 58 -14.58 -31.86 -10.94
N THR A 59 -15.14 -30.63 -10.84
CA THR A 59 -14.82 -29.53 -11.73
C THR A 59 -13.51 -28.89 -11.33
N SER A 60 -12.45 -29.15 -12.08
CA SER A 60 -11.11 -28.54 -11.90
C SER A 60 -10.61 -28.61 -10.47
N PRO A 61 -10.46 -29.79 -9.86
CA PRO A 61 -9.78 -29.93 -8.57
C PRO A 61 -8.30 -29.62 -8.73
N ARG A 62 -7.63 -29.28 -7.62
CA ARG A 62 -6.17 -29.15 -7.58
C ARG A 62 -5.51 -30.53 -7.56
N SER A 63 -5.91 -31.34 -6.63
CA SER A 63 -5.64 -32.79 -6.60
C SER A 63 -6.87 -33.53 -7.12
N ALA A 64 -6.68 -34.50 -8.01
CA ALA A 64 -7.77 -35.29 -8.54
C ALA A 64 -8.15 -36.39 -7.54
N PRO A 65 -9.43 -36.78 -7.46
CA PRO A 65 -10.52 -36.46 -8.38
C PRO A 65 -11.41 -35.30 -7.98
N PHE A 66 -11.38 -34.77 -6.76
CA PHE A 66 -12.38 -33.82 -6.28
C PHE A 66 -11.79 -32.65 -5.50
N ALA A 67 -12.52 -31.56 -5.44
CA ALA A 67 -12.29 -30.43 -4.56
C ALA A 67 -13.62 -30.03 -3.91
N VAL A 68 -13.61 -29.23 -2.85
CA VAL A 68 -14.82 -28.63 -2.29
C VAL A 68 -15.05 -27.26 -2.91
N GLN A 69 -16.32 -26.95 -3.24
CA GLN A 69 -16.66 -25.67 -3.84
C GLN A 69 -17.92 -25.04 -3.21
N SER A 70 -17.97 -23.72 -3.29
CA SER A 70 -19.14 -22.88 -3.09
C SER A 70 -19.50 -22.18 -4.42
N THR A 71 -20.77 -22.13 -4.78
CA THR A 71 -21.24 -21.56 -6.06
C THR A 71 -21.97 -20.23 -5.93
N ASN A 72 -22.13 -19.71 -4.72
CA ASN A 72 -22.87 -18.46 -4.50
C ASN A 72 -22.10 -17.53 -3.56
N SER A 73 -21.68 -16.39 -4.10
CA SER A 73 -20.92 -15.38 -3.34
C SER A 73 -21.80 -14.32 -2.66
N THR A 74 -23.10 -14.31 -2.88
CA THR A 74 -24.02 -13.28 -2.34
C THR A 74 -24.59 -13.67 -0.99
N VAL A 75 -24.52 -14.95 -0.62
CA VAL A 75 -25.05 -15.50 0.64
C VAL A 75 -23.89 -15.96 1.51
N ALA A 76 -23.99 -15.72 2.81
CA ALA A 76 -23.03 -16.25 3.76
C ALA A 76 -23.11 -17.78 3.79
N GLN A 77 -21.97 -18.42 3.56
CA GLN A 77 -21.83 -19.90 3.54
C GLN A 77 -20.69 -20.30 4.44
N THR A 78 -20.79 -21.46 5.04
CA THR A 78 -19.74 -21.98 5.91
C THR A 78 -19.40 -23.42 5.55
N LEU A 79 -18.10 -23.71 5.55
CA LEU A 79 -17.56 -25.06 5.60
C LEU A 79 -16.92 -25.25 6.97
N VAL A 80 -17.32 -26.27 7.68
CA VAL A 80 -16.86 -26.58 9.04
C VAL A 80 -16.10 -27.91 9.02
N SER A 81 -14.93 -27.91 9.62
CA SER A 81 -14.07 -29.09 9.72
C SER A 81 -14.59 -30.13 10.71
N PRO A 82 -14.06 -31.36 10.66
CA PRO A 82 -14.09 -32.28 11.79
C PRO A 82 -13.50 -31.65 13.06
N THR A 83 -13.70 -32.31 14.19
CA THR A 83 -13.12 -31.88 15.47
C THR A 83 -11.68 -32.35 15.59
N PHE A 84 -10.78 -31.42 15.94
CA PHE A 84 -9.37 -31.68 16.22
C PHE A 84 -9.10 -31.71 17.72
N ASP A 85 -8.23 -32.64 18.13
CA ASP A 85 -7.69 -32.70 19.49
C ASP A 85 -6.22 -32.26 19.48
N PHE A 86 -5.94 -31.10 20.04
CA PHE A 86 -4.60 -30.58 20.24
C PHE A 86 -4.04 -30.84 21.64
N THR A 87 -4.58 -31.84 22.37
CA THR A 87 -4.03 -32.19 23.67
C THR A 87 -2.55 -32.56 23.56
N ASN A 88 -1.71 -31.91 24.35
CA ASN A 88 -0.24 -31.99 24.30
C ASN A 88 0.33 -31.63 22.91
N ARG A 89 -0.35 -30.81 22.15
CA ARG A 89 0.10 -30.32 20.84
C ARG A 89 -0.02 -28.81 20.80
N VAL A 90 0.92 -28.19 20.14
CA VAL A 90 0.87 -26.76 19.78
C VAL A 90 0.63 -26.67 18.28
N PRO A 91 -0.49 -26.14 17.82
CA PRO A 91 -0.75 -25.93 16.41
C PRO A 91 0.28 -24.98 15.79
N ASP A 92 0.69 -25.28 14.55
CA ASP A 92 1.62 -24.46 13.78
C ASP A 92 0.84 -23.65 12.73
N GLN A 93 0.42 -24.30 11.68
CA GLN A 93 -0.24 -23.62 10.58
C GLN A 93 -1.28 -24.50 9.89
N MET A 94 -2.19 -23.82 9.22
CA MET A 94 -3.13 -24.41 8.29
C MET A 94 -2.77 -23.94 6.88
N ARG A 95 -2.70 -24.87 5.94
CA ARG A 95 -2.49 -24.60 4.51
C ARG A 95 -3.66 -25.13 3.72
N PHE A 96 -4.07 -24.41 2.72
CA PHE A 96 -5.06 -24.85 1.75
C PHE A 96 -4.91 -24.08 0.45
N TYR A 97 -5.54 -24.56 -0.58
CA TYR A 97 -5.47 -23.92 -1.89
C TYR A 97 -6.84 -23.38 -2.28
N LEU A 98 -6.84 -22.14 -2.76
CA LEU A 98 -8.03 -21.45 -3.24
C LEU A 98 -7.98 -21.25 -4.75
N ALA A 99 -9.08 -21.47 -5.42
CA ALA A 99 -9.32 -21.05 -6.81
C ALA A 99 -10.70 -20.44 -6.92
N ARG A 100 -10.88 -19.50 -7.84
CA ARG A 100 -12.16 -18.89 -8.11
C ARG A 100 -12.45 -18.77 -9.59
N SER A 101 -13.73 -18.74 -9.97
CA SER A 101 -14.13 -18.26 -11.28
C SER A 101 -14.01 -16.73 -11.35
N GLY A 102 -13.88 -16.18 -12.55
CA GLY A 102 -13.73 -14.74 -12.75
C GLY A 102 -14.86 -13.89 -12.16
N THR A 103 -16.04 -14.45 -12.01
CA THR A 103 -17.24 -13.77 -11.48
C THR A 103 -17.38 -13.84 -9.96
N TYR A 104 -16.58 -14.65 -9.28
CA TYR A 104 -16.61 -14.76 -7.82
C TYR A 104 -15.79 -13.65 -7.16
N THR A 105 -16.41 -12.79 -6.36
CA THR A 105 -15.80 -11.62 -5.74
C THR A 105 -15.74 -11.64 -4.22
N SER A 106 -16.46 -12.56 -3.58
CA SER A 106 -16.47 -12.69 -2.11
C SER A 106 -15.11 -13.13 -1.56
N GLY A 107 -14.87 -12.80 -0.30
CA GLY A 107 -13.74 -13.31 0.48
C GLY A 107 -14.18 -14.46 1.38
N VAL A 108 -13.21 -15.14 1.95
CA VAL A 108 -13.40 -16.17 2.97
C VAL A 108 -12.58 -15.82 4.22
N ILE A 109 -13.14 -16.05 5.39
CA ILE A 109 -12.42 -15.95 6.65
C ILE A 109 -12.34 -17.33 7.31
N VAL A 110 -11.31 -17.55 8.11
CA VAL A 110 -11.14 -18.77 8.90
C VAL A 110 -11.31 -18.43 10.38
N GLU A 111 -12.23 -19.14 11.00
CA GLU A 111 -12.56 -19.00 12.42
C GLU A 111 -12.37 -20.32 13.14
N ALA A 112 -12.07 -20.28 14.41
CA ALA A 112 -11.97 -21.47 15.26
C ALA A 112 -12.97 -21.45 16.40
N SER A 113 -13.45 -22.63 16.74
CA SER A 113 -14.32 -22.95 17.87
C SER A 113 -13.57 -23.85 18.86
N PHE A 114 -13.80 -23.67 20.16
CA PHE A 114 -13.27 -24.54 21.23
C PHE A 114 -14.31 -25.49 21.79
N ASN A 115 -15.54 -25.49 21.26
CA ASN A 115 -16.68 -26.19 21.80
C ASN A 115 -17.52 -26.86 20.69
N ASP A 116 -16.82 -27.54 19.75
CA ASP A 116 -17.40 -28.28 18.62
C ASP A 116 -18.30 -27.44 17.70
N GLY A 117 -18.02 -26.16 17.54
CA GLY A 117 -18.76 -25.31 16.62
C GLY A 117 -20.00 -24.62 17.23
N LEU A 118 -20.24 -24.74 18.54
CA LEU A 118 -21.33 -24.02 19.22
C LEU A 118 -21.09 -22.52 19.28
N ALA A 119 -19.85 -22.07 19.34
CA ALA A 119 -19.45 -20.69 19.24
C ALA A 119 -18.13 -20.55 18.49
N TRP A 120 -17.90 -19.40 17.85
CA TRP A 120 -16.73 -19.13 17.01
C TRP A 120 -15.99 -17.87 17.51
N PRO A 121 -15.37 -17.94 18.70
CA PRO A 121 -14.77 -16.77 19.35
C PRO A 121 -13.43 -16.34 18.75
N LEU A 122 -12.75 -17.20 17.99
CA LEU A 122 -11.41 -16.96 17.51
C LEU A 122 -11.39 -16.76 15.99
N LEU A 123 -10.94 -15.60 15.56
CA LEU A 123 -10.64 -15.32 14.16
C LEU A 123 -9.19 -15.73 13.88
N CYS A 124 -8.98 -16.68 12.99
CA CYS A 124 -7.65 -17.17 12.62
C CYS A 124 -7.00 -16.37 11.49
N THR A 125 -7.78 -15.66 10.71
CA THR A 125 -7.26 -14.85 9.60
C THR A 125 -8.24 -13.73 9.23
N ASP A 126 -7.69 -12.66 8.67
CA ASP A 126 -8.46 -11.64 7.97
C ASP A 126 -9.11 -12.19 6.69
N THR A 127 -9.88 -11.34 6.01
CA THR A 127 -10.57 -11.72 4.77
C THR A 127 -9.57 -12.13 3.69
N LEU A 128 -9.56 -13.41 3.37
CA LEU A 128 -8.77 -13.98 2.30
C LEU A 128 -9.50 -13.78 0.98
N ARG A 129 -8.83 -13.21 -0.01
CA ARG A 129 -9.36 -13.04 -1.37
C ARG A 129 -8.38 -13.62 -2.37
N HIS A 130 -8.90 -14.41 -3.27
CA HIS A 130 -8.08 -14.93 -4.36
C HIS A 130 -7.62 -13.77 -5.27
N PRO A 131 -6.34 -13.68 -5.63
CA PRO A 131 -5.75 -12.51 -6.31
C PRO A 131 -6.22 -12.28 -7.75
N GLY A 132 -7.10 -13.14 -8.28
CA GLY A 132 -7.71 -12.93 -9.61
C GLY A 132 -7.21 -13.82 -10.73
N SER A 133 -6.23 -14.68 -10.49
CA SER A 133 -5.82 -15.73 -11.44
C SER A 133 -6.88 -16.82 -11.57
N THR A 134 -6.86 -17.58 -12.66
CA THR A 134 -7.77 -18.73 -12.86
C THR A 134 -7.29 -20.00 -12.16
N GLY A 135 -6.07 -20.02 -11.62
CA GLY A 135 -5.46 -21.18 -10.96
C GLY A 135 -5.63 -21.19 -9.45
N TYR A 136 -5.25 -22.30 -8.83
CA TYR A 136 -5.17 -22.42 -7.38
C TYR A 136 -3.99 -21.60 -6.83
N VAL A 137 -4.25 -20.87 -5.76
CA VAL A 137 -3.25 -20.13 -4.98
C VAL A 137 -3.20 -20.72 -3.59
N GLN A 138 -1.98 -21.05 -3.12
CA GLN A 138 -1.77 -21.52 -1.77
C GLN A 138 -2.02 -20.40 -0.77
N THR A 139 -2.79 -20.74 0.25
CA THR A 139 -3.05 -19.87 1.41
C THR A 139 -2.46 -20.53 2.64
N VAL A 140 -1.73 -19.77 3.43
CA VAL A 140 -1.16 -20.20 4.71
C VAL A 140 -1.77 -19.35 5.81
N VAL A 141 -2.30 -20.01 6.83
CA VAL A 141 -2.89 -19.39 8.02
C VAL A 141 -2.08 -19.88 9.22
N LEU A 142 -1.36 -19.00 9.88
CA LEU A 142 -0.71 -19.32 11.14
C LEU A 142 -1.78 -19.53 12.21
N LEU A 143 -1.69 -20.64 12.91
CA LEU A 143 -2.67 -21.01 13.91
C LEU A 143 -2.31 -20.36 15.27
N PRO A 144 -3.25 -19.66 15.92
CA PRO A 144 -2.99 -19.03 17.21
C PRO A 144 -2.62 -20.04 18.30
N GLU A 145 -1.66 -19.68 19.14
CA GLU A 145 -1.20 -20.48 20.27
C GLU A 145 -2.32 -20.80 21.26
N THR A 146 -3.36 -19.98 21.33
CA THR A 146 -4.54 -20.22 22.15
C THR A 146 -5.27 -21.51 21.83
N LEU A 147 -5.01 -22.12 20.68
CA LEU A 147 -5.51 -23.44 20.27
C LEU A 147 -4.74 -24.60 20.91
N ALA A 148 -3.56 -24.32 21.50
CA ALA A 148 -2.76 -25.35 22.16
C ALA A 148 -3.51 -25.99 23.32
N ASN A 149 -3.36 -27.31 23.46
CA ASN A 149 -4.01 -28.12 24.49
C ASN A 149 -5.56 -28.14 24.49
N GLN A 150 -6.19 -27.64 23.40
CA GLN A 150 -7.64 -27.66 23.27
C GLN A 150 -8.10 -28.99 22.66
N LYS A 151 -9.12 -29.61 23.29
CA LYS A 151 -9.61 -30.96 22.91
C LYS A 151 -10.68 -30.97 21.83
N ARG A 152 -11.37 -29.86 21.62
CA ARG A 152 -12.61 -29.82 20.82
C ARG A 152 -12.58 -28.65 19.86
N VAL A 153 -11.51 -28.55 19.07
CA VAL A 153 -11.31 -27.47 18.11
C VAL A 153 -11.93 -27.83 16.78
N ARG A 154 -12.73 -26.94 16.24
CA ARG A 154 -13.20 -26.99 14.85
C ARG A 154 -12.82 -25.70 14.15
N PHE A 155 -12.54 -25.78 12.87
CA PHE A 155 -12.30 -24.64 11.99
C PHE A 155 -13.49 -24.43 11.08
N ARG A 156 -13.77 -23.17 10.81
CA ARG A 156 -14.82 -22.79 9.89
C ARG A 156 -14.28 -21.82 8.84
N TRP A 157 -14.45 -22.17 7.59
CA TRP A 157 -14.29 -21.25 6.47
C TRP A 157 -15.65 -20.62 6.19
N ARG A 158 -15.76 -19.33 6.42
CA ARG A 158 -16.99 -18.58 6.20
C ARG A 158 -16.83 -17.63 5.05
N VAL A 159 -17.64 -17.81 4.02
CA VAL A 159 -17.73 -16.91 2.88
C VAL A 159 -18.51 -15.66 3.30
N LEU A 160 -17.93 -14.50 3.02
CA LEU A 160 -18.56 -13.22 3.31
C LEU A 160 -19.57 -12.90 2.23
N GLY A 161 -20.86 -12.91 2.57
CA GLY A 161 -21.94 -12.57 1.64
C GLY A 161 -22.00 -11.06 1.33
N GLY A 162 -22.71 -10.70 0.26
CA GLY A 162 -23.06 -9.30 -0.02
C GLY A 162 -22.01 -8.44 -0.75
N LEU A 163 -20.92 -9.03 -1.22
CA LEU A 163 -19.84 -8.29 -1.90
C LEU A 163 -20.01 -8.18 -3.43
N GLY A 164 -21.22 -8.34 -3.94
CA GLY A 164 -21.51 -8.23 -5.37
C GLY A 164 -21.04 -9.45 -6.17
N GLY A 165 -21.76 -9.81 -7.15
CA GLY A 165 -21.54 -10.99 -7.98
C GLY A 165 -22.64 -12.01 -7.77
N THR A 166 -23.41 -12.24 -8.81
CA THR A 166 -24.57 -13.14 -8.79
C THR A 166 -24.22 -14.55 -9.24
N ALA A 167 -23.01 -14.76 -9.73
CA ALA A 167 -22.53 -16.03 -10.23
C ALA A 167 -21.04 -16.21 -9.98
N GLY A 168 -20.59 -17.44 -9.96
CA GLY A 168 -19.20 -17.81 -9.80
C GLY A 168 -18.99 -18.92 -8.79
N THR A 169 -17.79 -19.45 -8.74
CA THR A 169 -17.39 -20.52 -7.84
C THR A 169 -16.15 -20.16 -7.08
N LEU A 170 -16.09 -20.51 -5.80
CA LEU A 170 -14.90 -20.63 -5.01
C LEU A 170 -14.63 -22.12 -4.80
N ARG A 171 -13.40 -22.57 -5.03
CA ARG A 171 -12.96 -23.92 -4.75
C ARG A 171 -11.85 -23.90 -3.72
N MET A 172 -11.89 -24.88 -2.85
CA MET A 172 -10.84 -25.18 -1.89
C MET A 172 -10.39 -26.62 -2.05
N ASP A 173 -9.10 -26.85 -1.83
CA ASP A 173 -8.52 -28.19 -1.94
C ASP A 173 -7.26 -28.32 -1.11
N ASP A 174 -6.86 -29.55 -0.82
CA ASP A 174 -5.64 -29.90 -0.10
C ASP A 174 -5.48 -29.12 1.21
N ILE A 175 -6.48 -29.19 2.09
CA ILE A 175 -6.41 -28.56 3.41
C ILE A 175 -5.47 -29.39 4.29
N SER A 176 -4.41 -28.79 4.83
CA SER A 176 -3.51 -29.43 5.79
C SER A 176 -3.36 -28.61 7.05
N ILE A 177 -3.26 -29.29 8.19
CA ILE A 177 -3.02 -28.69 9.51
C ILE A 177 -1.81 -29.36 10.12
N SER A 178 -0.80 -28.58 10.51
CA SER A 178 0.40 -29.02 11.20
C SER A 178 0.42 -28.58 12.66
N VAL A 179 1.19 -29.29 13.44
CA VAL A 179 1.49 -28.95 14.83
C VAL A 179 3.00 -28.87 15.00
N PHE A 180 3.44 -28.14 16.01
CA PHE A 180 4.83 -28.16 16.43
C PHE A 180 5.20 -29.52 17.01
N THR A 181 6.44 -29.85 16.91
CA THR A 181 7.03 -31.11 17.29
C THR A 181 6.80 -31.50 18.75
N SER A 182 6.64 -32.80 19.02
CA SER A 182 6.47 -33.32 20.39
C SER A 182 7.80 -33.33 21.15
N PHE A 183 8.83 -33.89 20.53
CA PHE A 183 10.20 -33.82 21.01
C PHE A 183 11.02 -32.99 20.04
N ASP A 184 11.63 -31.93 20.53
CA ASP A 184 12.51 -31.06 19.78
C ASP A 184 13.58 -30.54 20.75
N LEU A 185 14.80 -30.91 20.53
CA LEU A 185 15.95 -30.48 21.31
C LEU A 185 16.81 -29.56 20.48
N ALA A 186 16.65 -28.30 20.65
CA ALA A 186 17.40 -27.30 19.91
C ALA A 186 18.73 -26.95 20.56
N ILE A 187 19.78 -26.93 19.78
CA ILE A 187 21.06 -26.34 20.20
C ILE A 187 21.04 -24.84 19.91
N ARG A 188 21.37 -24.02 20.92
CA ARG A 188 21.70 -22.63 20.78
C ARG A 188 23.15 -22.47 20.32
N ARG A 189 23.67 -21.27 20.41
CA ARG A 189 25.04 -20.94 19.97
C ARG A 189 26.11 -21.78 20.71
N LEU A 190 26.96 -22.44 19.95
CA LEU A 190 28.22 -23.00 20.46
C LEU A 190 29.23 -21.87 20.69
N VAL A 191 29.81 -21.78 21.88
CA VAL A 191 30.81 -20.78 22.25
C VAL A 191 32.06 -21.41 22.78
N PHE A 192 33.17 -20.71 22.80
CA PHE A 192 34.43 -21.19 23.30
C PHE A 192 35.15 -20.18 24.18
N GLN A 193 36.05 -20.71 25.01
CA GLN A 193 36.97 -19.91 25.85
C GLN A 193 38.36 -20.59 25.85
N PRO A 194 39.44 -19.78 25.92
CA PRO A 194 39.51 -18.32 25.91
C PRO A 194 39.12 -17.77 24.54
N ASN A 195 38.67 -16.53 24.51
CA ASN A 195 38.26 -15.87 23.24
C ASN A 195 39.39 -15.74 22.21
N GLN A 196 40.60 -15.88 22.63
CA GLN A 196 41.82 -15.85 21.83
C GLN A 196 42.75 -16.99 22.25
N PRO A 197 42.42 -18.23 21.85
CA PRO A 197 43.26 -19.36 22.19
C PRO A 197 44.62 -19.25 21.51
N THR A 198 45.67 -19.50 22.29
CA THR A 198 47.03 -19.71 21.79
C THR A 198 47.29 -21.22 21.57
N ASP A 199 48.38 -21.54 20.95
CA ASP A 199 48.79 -22.95 20.74
C ASP A 199 48.98 -23.74 22.04
N SER A 200 49.05 -23.04 23.20
CA SER A 200 49.15 -23.62 24.52
C SER A 200 47.85 -23.68 25.31
N ASP A 201 46.81 -23.08 24.83
CA ASP A 201 45.52 -23.00 25.53
C ASP A 201 44.58 -24.12 25.12
N GLY A 202 43.99 -24.79 26.12
CA GLY A 202 42.85 -25.65 25.87
C GLY A 202 41.62 -24.79 25.48
N ILE A 203 40.82 -25.29 24.56
CA ILE A 203 39.59 -24.61 24.07
C ILE A 203 38.39 -25.20 24.81
N LEU A 204 37.85 -24.47 25.77
CA LEU A 204 36.60 -24.84 26.43
C LEU A 204 35.44 -24.49 25.51
N LEU A 205 34.77 -25.48 24.94
CA LEU A 205 33.57 -25.36 24.15
C LEU A 205 32.36 -25.50 25.06
N SER A 206 31.36 -24.62 24.90
CA SER A 206 30.10 -24.76 25.63
C SER A 206 28.93 -24.35 24.76
N THR A 207 27.80 -24.99 24.95
CA THR A 207 26.55 -24.66 24.26
C THR A 207 25.36 -24.80 25.20
N THR A 208 24.27 -24.10 24.88
CA THR A 208 22.99 -24.23 25.57
C THR A 208 22.07 -25.09 24.71
N VAL A 209 21.51 -26.11 25.26
CA VAL A 209 20.45 -26.92 24.67
C VAL A 209 19.13 -26.53 25.30
N ILE A 210 18.07 -26.50 24.50
CA ILE A 210 16.72 -26.09 24.91
C ILE A 210 15.73 -27.17 24.48
N SER A 211 14.84 -27.55 25.37
CA SER A 211 13.67 -28.36 25.03
C SER A 211 12.65 -27.45 24.30
N ALA A 212 12.68 -27.43 22.97
CA ALA A 212 11.81 -26.63 22.11
C ALA A 212 10.48 -27.35 21.80
N GLY A 213 10.41 -28.65 22.04
CA GLY A 213 9.20 -29.45 21.89
C GLY A 213 8.21 -29.31 23.05
N ALA A 214 7.02 -29.83 22.86
CA ALA A 214 5.95 -29.78 23.85
C ALA A 214 6.10 -30.80 24.99
N MET A 215 6.96 -31.78 24.83
CA MET A 215 7.15 -32.89 25.78
C MET A 215 8.45 -32.77 26.58
N GLN A 216 8.45 -33.31 27.81
CA GLN A 216 9.64 -33.37 28.60
C GLN A 216 10.67 -34.35 27.96
N ILE A 217 11.89 -33.92 27.81
CA ILE A 217 13.02 -34.72 27.32
C ILE A 217 13.60 -35.53 28.48
N PRO A 218 13.60 -36.87 28.43
CA PRO A 218 14.04 -37.72 29.56
C PRO A 218 15.57 -37.76 29.73
N GLY A 219 16.30 -37.49 28.67
CA GLY A 219 17.75 -37.42 28.61
C GLY A 219 18.19 -37.27 27.16
N PHE A 220 19.37 -36.73 26.96
CA PHE A 220 19.95 -36.50 25.63
C PHE A 220 21.47 -36.57 25.69
N ARG A 221 22.13 -36.52 24.54
CA ARG A 221 23.57 -36.35 24.40
C ARG A 221 23.87 -35.12 23.54
N VAL A 222 25.05 -34.56 23.80
CA VAL A 222 25.64 -33.56 22.89
C VAL A 222 26.99 -34.10 22.45
N ASN A 223 27.13 -34.40 21.18
CA ASN A 223 28.33 -34.87 20.54
C ASN A 223 29.11 -33.67 19.97
N PHE A 224 30.42 -33.61 20.30
CA PHE A 224 31.31 -32.55 19.88
C PHE A 224 32.29 -33.05 18.83
N PHE A 225 32.44 -32.29 17.76
CA PHE A 225 33.25 -32.64 16.60
C PHE A 225 34.25 -31.52 16.31
N LEU A 226 35.41 -31.92 15.82
CA LEU A 226 36.37 -31.02 15.19
C LEU A 226 36.36 -31.31 13.69
N ASP A 227 35.81 -30.38 12.90
CA ASP A 227 35.68 -30.50 11.44
C ASP A 227 37.07 -30.49 10.79
N LEU A 228 37.61 -31.65 10.58
CA LEU A 228 38.98 -31.86 10.06
C LEU A 228 39.05 -31.72 8.56
N ASN A 229 37.96 -31.99 7.86
CA ASN A 229 37.87 -31.92 6.40
C ASN A 229 37.22 -30.62 5.88
N THR A 230 36.80 -29.72 6.78
CA THR A 230 36.20 -28.40 6.52
C THR A 230 34.92 -28.45 5.70
N ASN A 231 34.19 -29.58 5.74
CA ASN A 231 32.95 -29.74 5.01
C ASN A 231 31.72 -29.19 5.78
N GLY A 232 31.86 -28.87 7.05
CA GLY A 232 30.81 -28.35 7.92
C GLY A 232 29.78 -29.40 8.36
N ILE A 233 30.08 -30.67 8.17
CA ILE A 233 29.23 -31.83 8.52
C ILE A 233 29.87 -32.56 9.69
N ALA A 234 29.08 -32.91 10.67
CA ALA A 234 29.56 -33.74 11.81
C ALA A 234 29.69 -35.21 11.37
N GLU A 235 30.90 -35.73 11.35
CA GLU A 235 31.21 -37.13 10.99
C GLU A 235 31.74 -37.92 12.19
N GLU A 236 31.41 -39.18 12.27
CA GLU A 236 31.80 -40.05 13.41
C GLU A 236 33.33 -40.06 13.65
N THR A 237 34.11 -39.96 12.58
CA THR A 237 35.58 -39.91 12.64
C THR A 237 36.14 -38.59 13.20
N GLU A 238 35.35 -37.56 13.27
CA GLU A 238 35.71 -36.22 13.75
C GLU A 238 35.22 -35.96 15.18
N GLN A 239 34.47 -36.91 15.73
CA GLN A 239 33.97 -36.82 17.09
C GLN A 239 35.13 -36.95 18.10
N PHE A 240 35.37 -35.94 18.90
CA PHE A 240 36.37 -35.96 19.94
C PHE A 240 35.78 -36.11 21.35
N SER A 241 34.49 -35.87 21.55
CA SER A 241 33.79 -35.99 22.83
C SER A 241 32.30 -36.19 22.69
N SER A 242 31.69 -36.81 23.72
CA SER A 242 30.24 -36.90 23.88
C SER A 242 29.90 -36.65 25.36
N VAL A 243 28.93 -35.78 25.61
CA VAL A 243 28.52 -35.39 26.97
C VAL A 243 27.03 -35.68 27.15
N GLU A 244 26.70 -36.40 28.23
CA GLU A 244 25.31 -36.70 28.59
C GLU A 244 24.65 -35.48 29.25
N GLY A 245 23.43 -35.16 28.84
CA GLY A 245 22.62 -34.10 29.39
C GLY A 245 21.58 -34.59 30.39
N VAL A 246 21.13 -33.69 31.26
CA VAL A 246 20.09 -33.96 32.25
C VAL A 246 18.68 -33.83 31.64
N PRO A 247 17.64 -34.49 32.21
CA PRO A 247 16.27 -34.30 31.74
C PRO A 247 15.85 -32.83 31.71
N LEU A 248 15.12 -32.40 30.67
CA LEU A 248 14.62 -31.03 30.47
C LEU A 248 13.10 -31.01 30.31
N SER A 249 12.42 -30.16 31.07
CA SER A 249 11.01 -29.88 30.82
C SER A 249 10.85 -29.01 29.56
N SER A 250 9.66 -28.99 28.98
CA SER A 250 9.37 -28.08 27.83
C SER A 250 9.72 -26.64 28.18
N GLY A 251 10.51 -26.01 27.35
CA GLY A 251 10.98 -24.63 27.52
C GLY A 251 12.22 -24.49 28.42
N ASP A 252 12.63 -25.55 29.13
CA ASP A 252 13.85 -25.55 29.96
C ASP A 252 15.11 -25.62 29.08
N SER A 253 16.23 -25.20 29.66
CA SER A 253 17.53 -25.24 29.00
C SER A 253 18.66 -25.74 29.93
N ALA A 254 19.69 -26.30 29.35
CA ALA A 254 20.90 -26.70 30.07
C ALA A 254 22.15 -26.27 29.30
N ILE A 255 23.23 -25.99 30.03
CA ILE A 255 24.55 -25.73 29.45
C ILE A 255 25.34 -27.04 29.44
N VAL A 256 25.87 -27.37 28.26
CA VAL A 256 26.77 -28.50 28.07
C VAL A 256 28.13 -27.99 27.62
N ALA A 257 29.20 -28.43 28.25
CA ALA A 257 30.55 -27.94 27.97
C ALA A 257 31.57 -29.10 27.88
N VAL A 258 32.61 -28.88 27.06
CA VAL A 258 33.74 -29.81 26.89
C VAL A 258 35.03 -29.02 26.65
N LEU A 259 36.14 -29.52 27.20
CA LEU A 259 37.46 -28.95 26.95
C LEU A 259 38.15 -29.73 25.82
N HIS A 260 38.52 -28.99 24.76
CA HIS A 260 39.39 -29.52 23.71
C HIS A 260 40.86 -29.20 24.03
N PRO A 261 41.81 -30.14 23.83
CA PRO A 261 43.22 -29.86 23.99
C PRO A 261 43.72 -28.70 23.09
N PRO A 262 44.88 -28.09 23.40
CA PRO A 262 45.47 -27.06 22.53
C PRO A 262 45.62 -27.54 21.09
N LEU A 263 45.31 -26.62 20.15
CA LEU A 263 45.49 -26.82 18.72
C LEU A 263 46.65 -25.97 18.20
N SER A 264 47.32 -26.43 17.16
CA SER A 264 48.30 -25.60 16.44
C SER A 264 47.63 -24.35 15.84
N ALA A 265 48.44 -23.31 15.57
CA ALA A 265 47.94 -22.10 14.93
C ALA A 265 47.16 -22.43 13.62
N GLY A 266 45.96 -21.87 13.47
CA GLY A 266 45.09 -22.14 12.36
C GLY A 266 43.63 -21.76 12.66
N THR A 267 42.76 -21.98 11.68
CA THR A 267 41.31 -21.82 11.85
C THR A 267 40.65 -23.17 11.93
N PHE A 268 39.91 -23.41 12.99
CA PHE A 268 39.25 -24.69 13.27
C PHE A 268 37.76 -24.46 13.38
N ARG A 269 36.97 -25.36 12.80
CA ARG A 269 35.54 -25.41 13.02
C ARG A 269 35.23 -26.50 14.02
N PHE A 270 34.52 -26.16 15.08
CA PHE A 270 33.90 -27.11 15.98
C PHE A 270 32.40 -27.17 15.73
N LEU A 271 31.84 -28.35 15.85
CA LEU A 271 30.41 -28.58 15.80
C LEU A 271 29.96 -29.24 17.10
N ALA A 272 28.74 -28.90 17.52
CA ALA A 272 28.03 -29.62 18.58
C ALA A 272 26.70 -30.09 17.99
N VAL A 273 26.41 -31.37 18.17
CA VAL A 273 25.17 -31.97 17.66
C VAL A 273 24.41 -32.56 18.83
N ALA A 274 23.19 -32.16 19.02
CA ALA A 274 22.26 -32.76 19.96
C ALA A 274 21.81 -34.13 19.39
N ASP A 275 21.76 -35.12 20.25
CA ASP A 275 21.32 -36.47 19.92
C ASP A 275 20.19 -36.85 20.89
N LEU A 276 18.98 -36.84 20.37
CA LEU A 276 17.76 -37.21 21.07
C LEU A 276 16.97 -38.21 20.24
N ALA A 277 16.77 -39.41 20.80
CA ALA A 277 15.93 -40.39 20.14
C ALA A 277 14.48 -39.88 19.99
N GLY A 278 14.02 -39.75 18.76
CA GLY A 278 12.68 -39.30 18.46
C GLY A 278 12.55 -37.79 18.31
N ASP A 279 13.65 -37.06 18.13
CA ASP A 279 13.61 -35.65 17.72
C ASP A 279 12.91 -35.50 16.37
N GLU A 280 11.93 -34.58 16.33
CA GLU A 280 11.09 -34.35 15.15
C GLU A 280 11.59 -33.21 14.29
N ASN A 281 12.62 -32.46 14.75
CA ASN A 281 13.16 -31.30 14.04
C ASN A 281 14.69 -31.29 14.02
N PRO A 282 15.30 -32.23 13.32
CA PRO A 282 16.77 -32.35 13.30
C PRO A 282 17.48 -31.16 12.65
N ALA A 283 16.76 -30.19 12.12
CA ALA A 283 17.34 -29.00 11.49
C ALA A 283 17.94 -28.01 12.50
N ASN A 284 17.54 -28.08 13.78
CA ASN A 284 18.01 -27.18 14.85
C ASN A 284 18.93 -27.87 15.86
N ASP A 285 19.31 -29.13 15.60
CA ASP A 285 20.16 -29.98 16.48
C ASP A 285 21.64 -29.67 16.39
N THR A 286 22.05 -28.86 15.43
CA THR A 286 23.46 -28.61 15.15
C THR A 286 23.81 -27.15 15.34
N SER A 287 24.92 -26.88 16.02
CA SER A 287 25.56 -25.58 16.10
C SER A 287 27.04 -25.70 15.81
N SER A 288 27.63 -24.71 15.16
CA SER A 288 29.07 -24.71 14.90
C SER A 288 29.70 -23.38 15.30
N VAL A 289 31.01 -23.44 15.56
CA VAL A 289 31.84 -22.26 15.84
C VAL A 289 33.20 -22.41 15.15
N ILE A 290 33.67 -21.34 14.58
CA ILE A 290 35.03 -21.27 14.03
C ILE A 290 35.93 -20.65 15.08
N VAL A 291 36.99 -21.39 15.42
CA VAL A 291 38.01 -20.97 16.39
C VAL A 291 39.34 -20.82 15.63
N ALA A 292 39.83 -19.63 15.58
CA ALA A 292 41.18 -19.40 15.08
C ALA A 292 42.18 -19.42 16.24
N VAL A 293 43.12 -20.33 16.18
CA VAL A 293 44.20 -20.50 17.16
C VAL A 293 45.43 -19.78 16.62
N GLY A 294 45.94 -18.82 17.39
CA GLY A 294 46.97 -17.93 16.88
C GLY A 294 46.45 -16.94 15.89
N VAL A 295 47.28 -16.23 15.18
CA VAL A 295 46.94 -15.17 14.27
C VAL A 295 47.25 -15.57 12.83
N SER A 296 46.20 -15.85 12.07
CA SER A 296 46.32 -16.12 10.64
C SER A 296 46.38 -14.83 9.81
N PRO A 297 47.15 -14.76 8.71
CA PRO A 297 47.07 -13.68 7.75
C PRO A 297 45.63 -13.39 7.35
N GLY A 298 45.23 -12.12 7.20
CA GLY A 298 43.91 -11.69 6.92
C GLY A 298 42.93 -11.72 8.10
N SER A 299 43.35 -12.11 9.31
CA SER A 299 42.53 -11.99 10.52
C SER A 299 42.16 -10.56 10.88
N ILE A 300 43.05 -9.64 10.56
CA ILE A 300 42.88 -8.18 10.56
C ILE A 300 43.33 -7.69 9.21
N ILE A 301 42.59 -6.80 8.62
CA ILE A 301 42.92 -6.21 7.32
C ILE A 301 43.01 -4.68 7.42
N ILE A 302 43.82 -4.10 6.55
CA ILE A 302 43.85 -2.67 6.31
C ILE A 302 42.58 -2.29 5.54
N ASN A 303 41.78 -1.39 6.11
CA ASN A 303 40.45 -1.06 5.61
C ASN A 303 40.37 0.31 4.95
N GLU A 304 41.01 1.32 5.57
CA GLU A 304 41.01 2.69 5.11
C GLU A 304 42.33 3.36 5.47
N ILE A 305 42.86 4.22 4.60
CA ILE A 305 44.03 5.00 4.88
C ILE A 305 43.84 6.46 4.51
N MET A 306 44.22 7.36 5.38
CA MET A 306 44.37 8.78 5.13
C MET A 306 45.85 9.09 5.00
N TYR A 307 46.38 9.03 3.79
CA TYR A 307 47.81 9.28 3.52
C TYR A 307 48.07 10.71 3.12
N ALA A 308 47.04 11.44 2.65
CA ALA A 308 47.16 12.83 2.19
C ALA A 308 46.12 13.77 2.88
N PRO A 309 46.16 13.90 4.21
CA PRO A 309 45.22 14.73 4.94
C PRO A 309 45.36 16.21 4.58
N LEU A 310 44.34 17.02 4.81
CA LEU A 310 44.31 18.46 4.61
C LEU A 310 44.40 19.22 5.94
N GLY A 311 45.02 20.39 5.90
CA GLY A 311 45.10 21.25 7.07
C GLY A 311 45.95 20.67 8.20
N ASP A 312 45.37 20.65 9.40
CA ASP A 312 46.05 20.16 10.62
C ASP A 312 45.68 18.69 10.94
N GLU A 313 45.01 17.97 10.02
CA GLU A 313 44.66 16.57 10.21
C GLU A 313 45.90 15.66 10.15
N SER A 314 45.93 14.64 11.01
CA SER A 314 46.99 13.62 11.05
C SER A 314 46.78 12.53 10.01
N GLU A 315 47.84 11.93 9.52
CA GLU A 315 47.77 10.63 8.81
C GLU A 315 47.24 9.53 9.73
N TRP A 316 46.44 8.63 9.20
CA TRP A 316 45.92 7.52 9.96
C TRP A 316 45.63 6.28 9.09
N ILE A 317 45.55 5.14 9.75
CA ILE A 317 45.29 3.82 9.18
C ILE A 317 44.16 3.19 9.96
N GLU A 318 43.16 2.70 9.27
CA GLU A 318 42.09 1.90 9.88
C GLU A 318 42.26 0.42 9.57
N PHE A 319 41.99 -0.37 10.58
CA PHE A 319 41.95 -1.82 10.51
C PHE A 319 40.52 -2.32 10.71
N TYR A 320 40.14 -3.37 9.98
CA TYR A 320 38.88 -4.08 10.11
C TYR A 320 39.12 -5.51 10.55
N ASN A 321 38.26 -6.02 11.42
CA ASN A 321 38.30 -7.39 11.87
C ASN A 321 37.19 -8.21 11.18
N PRO A 322 37.48 -8.93 10.06
CA PRO A 322 36.51 -9.78 9.40
C PRO A 322 36.27 -11.10 10.13
N SER A 323 37.01 -11.39 11.17
CA SER A 323 36.91 -12.67 11.90
C SER A 323 35.76 -12.65 12.92
N PRO A 324 35.18 -13.80 13.26
CA PRO A 324 34.06 -13.89 14.22
C PRO A 324 34.52 -13.79 15.69
N ARG A 325 35.73 -13.32 15.96
CA ARG A 325 36.31 -13.23 17.31
C ARG A 325 36.91 -11.87 17.60
N VAL A 326 37.02 -11.54 18.86
CA VAL A 326 37.79 -10.36 19.30
C VAL A 326 39.29 -10.60 19.09
N ILE A 327 39.96 -9.63 18.47
CA ILE A 327 41.40 -9.69 18.26
C ILE A 327 42.07 -8.52 19.02
N ASN A 328 43.12 -8.86 19.74
CA ASN A 328 43.92 -7.87 20.50
C ASN A 328 45.20 -7.56 19.72
N LEU A 329 45.38 -6.30 19.33
CA LEU A 329 46.56 -5.81 18.62
C LEU A 329 47.69 -5.37 19.57
N ALA A 330 47.62 -5.68 20.84
CA ALA A 330 48.69 -5.37 21.80
C ALA A 330 50.05 -5.94 21.32
N GLY A 331 51.03 -5.11 21.19
CA GLY A 331 52.35 -5.45 20.70
C GLY A 331 52.50 -5.67 19.20
N TRP A 332 51.37 -5.54 18.43
CA TRP A 332 51.43 -5.60 16.96
C TRP A 332 52.14 -4.36 16.40
N LYS A 333 52.65 -4.49 15.18
CA LYS A 333 53.49 -3.42 14.60
C LYS A 333 53.00 -3.04 13.21
N ILE A 334 53.16 -1.75 12.91
CA ILE A 334 52.99 -1.18 11.58
C ILE A 334 54.37 -0.83 11.04
N SER A 335 54.58 -1.04 9.74
CA SER A 335 55.75 -0.59 9.01
C SER A 335 55.35 -0.21 7.58
N ASP A 336 56.21 0.56 6.94
CA ASP A 336 56.19 0.76 5.50
C ASP A 336 56.84 -0.44 4.77
N ASN A 337 57.14 -0.32 3.50
CA ASN A 337 57.84 -1.35 2.71
C ASN A 337 59.34 -1.51 3.12
N ARG A 338 59.86 -0.69 4.01
CA ARG A 338 61.19 -0.77 4.52
C ARG A 338 61.22 -1.64 5.78
N THR A 339 61.94 -2.72 5.75
CA THR A 339 61.95 -3.75 6.81
C THR A 339 62.61 -3.30 8.12
N THR A 340 63.19 -2.10 8.22
CA THR A 340 64.02 -1.68 9.35
C THR A 340 63.31 -0.84 10.41
N SER A 341 62.15 -0.19 10.08
CA SER A 341 61.43 0.62 11.03
C SER A 341 60.02 0.10 11.23
N LYS A 342 59.79 -0.65 12.36
CA LYS A 342 58.47 -1.16 12.77
C LYS A 342 58.02 -0.41 14.01
N THR A 343 56.93 0.30 13.89
CA THR A 343 56.28 1.02 15.01
C THR A 343 55.32 0.11 15.72
N VAL A 344 55.44 -0.05 17.04
CA VAL A 344 54.47 -0.76 17.87
C VAL A 344 53.18 0.08 17.96
N ILE A 345 52.04 -0.53 17.66
CA ILE A 345 50.74 0.13 17.73
C ILE A 345 50.47 0.60 19.17
N THR A 346 50.52 -0.32 20.09
CA THR A 346 50.41 -0.06 21.54
C THR A 346 50.94 -1.26 22.31
N ALA A 347 51.39 -1.05 23.55
CA ALA A 347 51.77 -2.14 24.48
C ALA A 347 50.57 -2.61 25.32
N GLY A 348 49.53 -1.82 25.44
CA GLY A 348 48.28 -2.16 26.15
C GLY A 348 47.26 -2.89 25.28
N ASP A 349 46.20 -3.33 25.89
CA ASP A 349 45.10 -3.95 25.16
C ASP A 349 44.51 -3.02 24.12
N PHE A 350 44.36 -3.52 22.89
CA PHE A 350 43.78 -2.79 21.78
C PHE A 350 42.91 -3.77 21.01
N LEU A 351 41.65 -3.82 21.46
CA LEU A 351 40.70 -4.88 21.08
C LEU A 351 39.84 -4.44 19.87
N ILE A 352 39.82 -5.27 18.83
CA ILE A 352 38.92 -5.09 17.70
C ILE A 352 37.84 -6.17 17.80
N GLN A 353 36.59 -5.73 17.96
CA GLN A 353 35.45 -6.63 18.01
C GLN A 353 35.23 -7.32 16.65
N PRO A 354 34.50 -8.47 16.59
CA PRO A 354 34.05 -9.05 15.33
C PRO A 354 33.32 -8.02 14.48
N SER A 355 33.66 -7.92 13.20
CA SER A 355 33.15 -6.90 12.28
C SER A 355 33.36 -5.45 12.75
N GLY A 356 34.28 -5.23 13.67
CA GLY A 356 34.65 -3.92 14.21
C GLY A 356 35.87 -3.31 13.55
N PHE A 357 36.07 -2.03 13.82
CA PHE A 357 37.18 -1.23 13.33
C PHE A 357 38.12 -0.84 14.46
N ALA A 358 39.34 -0.45 14.11
CA ALA A 358 40.27 0.23 14.99
C ALA A 358 41.20 1.16 14.20
N LEU A 359 41.50 2.29 14.75
CA LEU A 359 42.31 3.32 14.12
C LEU A 359 43.72 3.41 14.77
N VAL A 360 44.72 3.56 13.94
CA VAL A 360 46.04 3.95 14.38
C VAL A 360 46.34 5.29 13.71
N VAL A 361 46.43 6.33 14.56
CA VAL A 361 46.66 7.70 14.15
C VAL A 361 48.08 8.10 14.49
N ARG A 362 48.72 8.86 13.60
CA ARG A 362 50.12 9.23 13.78
C ARG A 362 50.34 10.18 14.96
N ASP A 363 49.38 11.07 15.19
CA ASP A 363 49.39 11.98 16.33
C ASP A 363 47.98 12.44 16.72
N SER A 364 47.85 13.24 17.77
CA SER A 364 46.57 13.64 18.36
C SER A 364 45.77 14.67 17.55
N SER A 365 46.30 15.25 16.49
CA SER A 365 45.58 16.22 15.66
C SER A 365 44.40 15.58 14.94
N PHE A 366 44.41 14.27 14.71
CA PHE A 366 43.25 13.49 14.28
C PHE A 366 41.96 13.86 15.04
N PHE A 367 42.04 13.98 16.36
CA PHE A 367 40.89 14.28 17.20
C PHE A 367 40.36 15.71 17.07
N MET A 368 41.04 16.58 16.35
CA MET A 368 40.56 17.95 16.08
C MET A 368 39.57 17.96 14.93
N VAL A 369 39.62 16.93 14.05
CA VAL A 369 38.77 16.80 12.86
C VAL A 369 37.68 15.78 13.08
N HIS A 370 37.99 14.66 13.75
CA HIS A 370 37.12 13.52 13.93
C HIS A 370 36.72 13.35 15.40
N GLN A 371 35.55 13.90 15.77
CA GLN A 371 34.93 13.69 17.10
C GLN A 371 33.42 13.73 17.01
N PRO A 372 32.70 12.85 17.74
CA PRO A 372 33.21 11.71 18.52
C PRO A 372 33.57 10.50 17.63
N VAL A 373 34.58 9.73 18.04
CA VAL A 373 34.92 8.45 17.42
C VAL A 373 34.55 7.34 18.40
N SER A 374 33.72 6.40 17.98
CA SER A 374 33.23 5.30 18.84
C SER A 374 34.12 4.06 18.80
N THR A 375 35.06 3.99 17.86
CA THR A 375 35.99 2.88 17.66
C THR A 375 37.29 3.08 18.47
N PRO A 376 38.00 2.01 18.83
CA PRO A 376 39.31 2.13 19.49
C PRO A 376 40.31 2.91 18.62
N VAL A 377 41.04 3.83 19.24
CA VAL A 377 42.07 4.64 18.58
C VAL A 377 43.38 4.52 19.34
N ALA A 378 44.46 4.15 18.65
CA ALA A 378 45.81 4.18 19.18
C ALA A 378 46.61 5.32 18.52
N VAL A 379 47.34 6.09 19.32
CA VAL A 379 48.28 7.10 18.81
C VAL A 379 49.69 6.48 18.74
N ALA A 380 50.20 6.35 17.50
CA ALA A 380 51.51 5.73 17.27
C ALA A 380 52.25 6.48 16.14
N ALA A 381 53.40 7.04 16.44
CA ALA A 381 54.23 7.83 15.50
C ALA A 381 54.88 6.91 14.44
N PHE A 382 54.08 6.36 13.56
CA PHE A 382 54.55 5.57 12.42
C PHE A 382 55.20 6.44 11.33
N SER A 383 55.97 5.80 10.41
CA SER A 383 56.61 6.51 9.29
C SER A 383 55.52 7.20 8.47
N SER A 384 55.84 8.45 8.03
CA SER A 384 54.91 9.18 7.14
C SER A 384 54.63 8.39 5.88
N LEU A 385 53.36 8.39 5.51
CA LEU A 385 52.85 7.78 4.27
C LEU A 385 53.15 8.74 3.09
N ASN A 386 53.58 8.18 1.97
CA ASN A 386 53.94 9.01 0.79
C ASN A 386 52.68 9.54 0.09
N ASN A 387 52.64 10.84 -0.20
CA ASN A 387 51.51 11.49 -0.85
C ASN A 387 51.61 11.50 -2.38
N THR A 388 52.80 11.28 -2.96
CA THR A 388 53.05 11.49 -4.39
C THR A 388 53.80 10.34 -5.05
N THR A 389 54.19 9.34 -4.31
CA THR A 389 54.86 8.13 -4.83
C THR A 389 54.30 6.90 -4.12
N PRO A 390 54.36 5.74 -4.79
CA PRO A 390 53.90 4.48 -4.16
C PRO A 390 54.56 4.22 -2.81
N ASP A 391 53.75 3.71 -1.87
CA ASP A 391 54.23 3.32 -0.54
C ASP A 391 53.49 2.06 -0.06
N ALA A 392 53.71 1.61 1.16
CA ALA A 392 53.04 0.44 1.69
C ALA A 392 52.72 0.60 3.21
N VAL A 393 51.64 -0.05 3.60
CA VAL A 393 51.31 -0.30 5.00
C VAL A 393 51.39 -1.81 5.23
N VAL A 394 52.18 -2.22 6.20
CA VAL A 394 52.35 -3.63 6.58
C VAL A 394 52.00 -3.81 8.06
N LEU A 395 50.98 -4.64 8.33
CA LEU A 395 50.57 -5.04 9.68
C LEU A 395 51.20 -6.37 10.04
N THR A 396 51.95 -6.39 11.18
CA THR A 396 52.53 -7.62 11.70
C THR A 396 52.04 -7.91 13.11
N ASP A 397 51.82 -9.20 13.45
CA ASP A 397 51.51 -9.61 14.83
C ASP A 397 52.65 -9.33 15.79
N PHE A 398 52.41 -9.57 17.08
CA PHE A 398 53.44 -9.40 18.12
C PHE A 398 54.65 -10.35 17.92
N ARG A 399 54.48 -11.47 17.20
CA ARG A 399 55.53 -12.43 16.86
C ARG A 399 56.24 -12.06 15.57
N GLY A 400 55.75 -11.06 14.83
CA GLY A 400 56.39 -10.59 13.60
C GLY A 400 55.89 -11.24 12.34
N GLY A 401 54.81 -12.07 12.44
CA GLY A 401 54.10 -12.60 11.27
C GLY A 401 53.30 -11.53 10.59
N THR A 402 53.39 -11.39 9.27
CA THR A 402 52.57 -10.46 8.49
C THR A 402 51.13 -10.92 8.50
N ILE A 403 50.25 -10.01 8.91
CA ILE A 403 48.81 -10.24 9.01
C ILE A 403 48.10 -9.71 7.78
N ASP A 404 48.40 -8.47 7.38
CA ASP A 404 47.97 -7.88 6.13
C ASP A 404 49.02 -6.88 5.64
N SER A 405 49.03 -6.65 4.33
CA SER A 405 49.89 -5.63 3.72
C SER A 405 49.25 -5.06 2.47
N MET A 406 49.32 -3.75 2.34
CA MET A 406 48.80 -2.99 1.23
C MET A 406 49.92 -2.12 0.67
N ALA A 407 50.28 -2.32 -0.58
CA ALA A 407 51.12 -1.38 -1.33
C ALA A 407 50.18 -0.51 -2.15
N TYR A 408 50.06 0.74 -1.80
CA TYR A 408 49.21 1.68 -2.51
C TYR A 408 50.01 2.59 -3.46
N ASP A 409 49.33 3.07 -4.47
CA ASP A 409 49.78 4.09 -5.38
C ASP A 409 48.83 5.29 -5.26
N PRO A 410 49.28 6.54 -5.10
CA PRO A 410 48.41 7.73 -5.12
C PRO A 410 47.47 7.81 -6.32
N ASP A 411 47.82 7.21 -7.45
CA ASP A 411 46.96 7.10 -8.62
C ASP A 411 45.69 6.27 -8.38
N TRP A 412 45.60 5.51 -7.29
CA TRP A 412 44.37 4.80 -6.90
C TRP A 412 43.29 5.71 -6.30
N GLY A 413 43.67 6.94 -5.90
CA GLY A 413 42.79 7.91 -5.27
C GLY A 413 43.18 8.19 -3.80
N GLY A 414 42.34 8.86 -3.07
CA GLY A 414 42.60 9.20 -1.67
C GLY A 414 43.31 10.55 -1.49
N GLU A 415 43.31 11.43 -2.48
CA GLU A 415 43.94 12.74 -2.44
C GLU A 415 43.03 13.83 -1.86
N GLY A 416 43.64 14.95 -1.45
CA GLY A 416 42.93 16.18 -1.14
C GLY A 416 42.08 16.11 0.14
N GLY A 417 42.55 15.40 1.16
CA GLY A 417 41.81 15.21 2.42
C GLY A 417 40.68 14.19 2.31
N ARG A 418 40.74 13.31 1.32
CA ARG A 418 39.87 12.13 1.21
C ARG A 418 40.71 10.89 1.47
N SER A 419 40.14 9.95 2.18
CA SER A 419 40.77 8.66 2.40
C SER A 419 40.70 7.74 1.18
N LEU A 420 41.55 6.75 1.15
CA LEU A 420 41.50 5.62 0.25
C LEU A 420 40.85 4.44 0.99
N GLU A 421 39.70 4.06 0.55
CA GLU A 421 38.82 3.05 1.14
C GLU A 421 38.87 1.73 0.41
N ARG A 422 38.90 0.62 1.16
CA ARG A 422 38.73 -0.75 0.64
C ARG A 422 37.26 -1.00 0.27
N ILE A 423 37.01 -1.58 -0.92
CA ILE A 423 35.66 -1.92 -1.39
C ILE A 423 35.23 -3.29 -0.86
N ASP A 424 36.09 -4.29 -0.97
CA ASP A 424 35.76 -5.68 -0.61
C ASP A 424 36.82 -6.26 0.32
N TYR A 425 36.46 -6.54 1.55
CA TYR A 425 37.39 -7.06 2.55
C TYR A 425 37.87 -8.49 2.25
N LEU A 426 37.18 -9.23 1.36
CA LEU A 426 37.59 -10.55 0.88
C LEU A 426 38.53 -10.49 -0.32
N ALA A 427 38.59 -9.37 -1.01
CA ALA A 427 39.52 -9.20 -2.10
C ALA A 427 40.91 -8.81 -1.58
N GLU A 428 41.93 -9.12 -2.37
CA GLU A 428 43.32 -8.91 -2.00
C GLU A 428 43.65 -7.44 -1.72
N SER A 429 44.46 -7.21 -0.70
CA SER A 429 44.89 -5.86 -0.28
C SER A 429 45.78 -5.13 -1.29
N PHE A 430 46.42 -5.90 -2.20
CA PHE A 430 47.29 -5.36 -3.24
C PHE A 430 46.57 -5.16 -4.59
N ASP A 431 45.26 -5.51 -4.72
CA ASP A 431 44.48 -5.29 -5.93
C ASP A 431 44.03 -3.82 -6.03
N PRO A 432 44.51 -3.06 -7.02
CA PRO A 432 44.12 -1.65 -7.18
C PRO A 432 42.61 -1.46 -7.34
N SER A 433 41.92 -2.41 -7.96
CA SER A 433 40.47 -2.33 -8.19
C SER A 433 39.64 -2.46 -6.91
N ASN A 434 40.27 -2.90 -5.82
CA ASN A 434 39.67 -3.03 -4.51
C ASN A 434 39.75 -1.75 -3.66
N TRP A 435 40.27 -0.65 -4.20
CA TRP A 435 40.47 0.58 -3.48
C TRP A 435 39.88 1.76 -4.23
N ILE A 436 39.30 2.70 -3.50
CA ILE A 436 38.62 3.86 -4.09
C ILE A 436 38.69 5.05 -3.13
N THR A 437 38.67 6.25 -3.70
CA THR A 437 38.51 7.48 -2.92
C THR A 437 37.17 7.48 -2.20
N SER A 438 37.16 7.79 -0.92
CA SER A 438 35.94 7.94 -0.13
C SER A 438 34.90 8.84 -0.80
N THR A 439 33.67 8.39 -0.92
CA THR A 439 32.54 9.20 -1.39
C THR A 439 31.77 9.87 -0.25
N SER A 440 32.15 9.60 1.00
CA SER A 440 31.55 10.22 2.18
C SER A 440 31.58 11.76 2.07
N ALA A 441 30.52 12.41 2.50
CA ALA A 441 30.47 13.89 2.55
C ALA A 441 31.55 14.49 3.49
N LYS A 442 31.99 13.71 4.49
CA LYS A 442 33.07 14.08 5.42
C LYS A 442 34.49 13.88 4.85
N GLY A 443 34.61 13.25 3.68
CA GLY A 443 35.87 12.90 3.03
C GLY A 443 36.47 11.56 3.48
N SER A 444 35.97 10.94 4.55
CA SER A 444 36.44 9.67 5.11
C SER A 444 35.37 9.02 5.98
N THR A 445 35.60 7.76 6.41
CA THR A 445 34.67 6.97 7.22
C THR A 445 35.32 6.35 8.45
N PRO A 446 36.13 7.08 9.25
CA PRO A 446 36.89 6.50 10.35
C PRO A 446 35.98 5.93 11.44
N GLY A 447 36.04 4.61 11.67
CA GLY A 447 35.20 3.88 12.63
C GLY A 447 33.82 3.53 12.09
N GLU A 448 33.57 3.79 10.84
CA GLU A 448 32.30 3.49 10.14
C GLU A 448 32.57 2.53 8.97
N VAL A 449 31.54 1.99 8.38
CA VAL A 449 31.66 1.18 7.17
C VAL A 449 32.04 2.06 5.99
N ASN A 450 33.01 1.65 5.18
CA ASN A 450 33.47 2.39 4.01
C ASN A 450 32.33 2.75 3.07
N SER A 451 32.42 3.92 2.47
CA SER A 451 31.34 4.55 1.70
C SER A 451 30.81 3.68 0.55
N LEU A 452 31.67 2.86 -0.04
CA LEU A 452 31.34 1.92 -1.14
C LEU A 452 31.67 0.46 -0.79
N ALA A 453 31.71 0.11 0.50
CA ALA A 453 31.96 -1.26 0.91
C ALA A 453 30.89 -2.23 0.39
N VAL A 454 31.35 -3.40 -0.04
CA VAL A 454 30.43 -4.50 -0.36
C VAL A 454 29.95 -5.14 0.92
N MET A 455 28.67 -5.11 1.16
CA MET A 455 28.00 -5.71 2.31
C MET A 455 27.89 -7.23 2.17
N GLU A 456 27.69 -7.95 3.27
CA GLU A 456 27.37 -9.36 3.20
C GLU A 456 25.98 -9.59 2.61
N ARG A 457 25.00 -8.88 3.16
CA ARG A 457 23.62 -8.88 2.70
C ARG A 457 23.22 -7.47 2.32
N ASP A 458 22.91 -7.29 1.07
CA ASP A 458 22.51 -5.99 0.51
C ASP A 458 21.74 -6.27 -0.78
N ILE A 459 20.48 -5.91 -0.80
CA ILE A 459 19.75 -5.77 -2.07
C ILE A 459 19.51 -4.30 -2.31
N ARG A 460 19.49 -3.89 -3.55
CA ARG A 460 19.11 -2.51 -3.88
C ARG A 460 18.07 -2.49 -4.98
N ILE A 461 17.24 -1.50 -4.95
CA ILE A 461 16.39 -1.20 -6.08
C ILE A 461 17.25 -0.50 -7.14
N GLU A 462 17.42 -1.15 -8.29
CA GLU A 462 18.11 -0.58 -9.46
C GLU A 462 17.19 0.40 -10.18
N SER A 463 15.92 0.04 -10.31
CA SER A 463 14.89 0.89 -10.90
C SER A 463 13.50 0.42 -10.54
N ALA A 464 12.59 1.37 -10.42
CA ALA A 464 11.16 1.11 -10.44
C ALA A 464 10.51 1.88 -11.59
N ALA A 465 9.58 1.25 -12.29
CA ALA A 465 8.90 1.82 -13.45
C ALA A 465 7.41 1.45 -13.46
N VAL A 466 6.60 2.29 -14.10
CA VAL A 466 5.15 2.11 -14.20
C VAL A 466 4.74 1.85 -15.64
N PHE A 467 3.91 0.82 -15.83
CA PHE A 467 3.28 0.45 -17.10
C PHE A 467 1.76 0.34 -16.88
N GLY A 468 1.04 1.43 -17.12
CA GLY A 468 -0.38 1.53 -16.78
C GLY A 468 -0.58 1.54 -15.25
N THR A 469 -1.20 0.48 -14.71
CA THR A 469 -1.37 0.27 -13.25
C THR A 469 -0.36 -0.74 -12.69
N THR A 470 0.56 -1.24 -13.51
CA THR A 470 1.58 -2.20 -13.08
C THR A 470 2.86 -1.48 -12.69
N VAL A 471 3.34 -1.73 -11.49
CA VAL A 471 4.67 -1.35 -11.01
C VAL A 471 5.62 -2.50 -11.29
N GLY A 472 6.65 -2.26 -12.08
CA GLY A 472 7.77 -3.17 -12.30
C GLY A 472 8.98 -2.68 -11.52
N VAL A 473 9.64 -3.58 -10.81
CA VAL A 473 10.78 -3.28 -9.93
C VAL A 473 11.94 -4.20 -10.29
N GLN A 474 13.08 -3.61 -10.56
CA GLN A 474 14.33 -4.34 -10.74
C GLN A 474 15.15 -4.24 -9.46
N VAL A 475 15.40 -5.38 -8.83
CA VAL A 475 16.19 -5.50 -7.60
C VAL A 475 17.48 -6.24 -7.92
N VAL A 476 18.61 -5.71 -7.46
CA VAL A 476 19.95 -6.30 -7.64
C VAL A 476 20.46 -6.79 -6.30
N ASN A 477 21.04 -7.98 -6.26
CA ASN A 477 21.84 -8.40 -5.12
C ASN A 477 23.20 -7.69 -5.16
N ALA A 478 23.34 -6.63 -4.40
CA ALA A 478 24.58 -5.87 -4.23
C ALA A 478 25.52 -6.50 -3.18
N GLY A 479 24.98 -7.40 -2.34
CA GLY A 479 25.70 -8.10 -1.30
C GLY A 479 26.54 -9.29 -1.81
N ARG A 480 27.36 -9.87 -0.91
CA ARG A 480 28.20 -11.05 -1.18
C ARG A 480 27.42 -12.33 -1.18
N ILE A 481 26.49 -12.46 -0.24
CA ILE A 481 25.73 -13.69 -0.03
C ILE A 481 24.63 -13.78 -1.09
N THR A 482 24.50 -14.96 -1.67
CA THR A 482 23.40 -15.27 -2.56
C THR A 482 22.08 -15.14 -1.82
N VAL A 483 21.16 -14.35 -2.37
CA VAL A 483 19.82 -14.13 -1.81
C VAL A 483 18.88 -15.19 -2.38
N GLN A 484 18.12 -15.84 -1.48
CA GLN A 484 17.14 -16.87 -1.87
C GLN A 484 15.72 -16.31 -1.94
N GLU A 485 15.40 -15.36 -1.06
CA GLU A 485 14.09 -14.73 -1.01
C GLU A 485 14.21 -13.31 -0.47
N PHE A 486 13.35 -12.45 -0.97
CA PHE A 486 13.10 -11.11 -0.45
C PHE A 486 11.69 -10.68 -0.86
N GLU A 487 11.15 -9.72 -0.16
CA GLU A 487 9.85 -9.13 -0.47
C GLU A 487 10.03 -7.70 -0.99
N VAL A 488 9.20 -7.31 -1.95
CA VAL A 488 9.03 -5.91 -2.35
C VAL A 488 7.61 -5.50 -2.01
N ILE A 489 7.47 -4.48 -1.17
CA ILE A 489 6.19 -3.90 -0.79
C ILE A 489 5.97 -2.58 -1.50
N LEU A 490 4.72 -2.29 -1.81
CA LEU A 490 4.25 -1.05 -2.38
C LEU A 490 3.37 -0.35 -1.35
N LEU A 491 3.70 0.88 -1.01
CA LEU A 491 2.97 1.67 -0.02
C LEU A 491 2.38 2.92 -0.67
N ASN A 492 1.16 3.28 -0.27
CA ASN A 492 0.61 4.58 -0.60
C ASN A 492 1.14 5.68 0.36
N PRO A 493 0.84 6.97 0.13
CA PRO A 493 1.26 8.05 1.04
C PRO A 493 0.70 7.98 2.47
N SER A 494 -0.28 7.14 2.71
CA SER A 494 -0.81 6.84 4.06
C SER A 494 -0.13 5.65 4.71
N GLU A 495 0.98 5.15 4.13
CA GLU A 495 1.73 3.97 4.58
C GLU A 495 0.94 2.66 4.56
N GLU A 496 -0.16 2.61 3.80
CA GLU A 496 -0.91 1.37 3.60
C GLU A 496 -0.30 0.54 2.48
N VAL A 497 -0.21 -0.78 2.69
CA VAL A 497 0.28 -1.71 1.68
C VAL A 497 -0.75 -1.87 0.56
N VAL A 498 -0.39 -1.40 -0.64
CA VAL A 498 -1.22 -1.50 -1.84
C VAL A 498 -0.82 -2.67 -2.74
N GLY A 499 0.29 -3.31 -2.44
CA GLY A 499 0.75 -4.51 -3.12
C GLY A 499 2.01 -5.08 -2.49
N SER A 500 2.25 -6.35 -2.70
CA SER A 500 3.52 -7.00 -2.38
C SER A 500 3.91 -8.01 -3.44
N MET A 501 5.21 -8.26 -3.54
CA MET A 501 5.81 -9.18 -4.50
C MET A 501 6.91 -9.96 -3.78
N MET A 502 6.87 -11.28 -3.87
CA MET A 502 7.87 -12.13 -3.28
C MET A 502 8.80 -12.68 -4.36
N PHE A 503 10.09 -12.48 -4.19
CA PHE A 503 11.11 -13.21 -4.93
C PHE A 503 11.44 -14.51 -4.19
N SER A 504 11.45 -15.61 -4.91
CA SER A 504 11.94 -16.90 -4.42
C SER A 504 12.77 -17.56 -5.51
N GLY A 505 14.04 -17.76 -5.22
CA GLY A 505 14.99 -18.29 -6.21
C GLY A 505 16.43 -18.10 -5.76
N THR A 506 17.35 -18.13 -6.67
CA THR A 506 18.79 -17.94 -6.42
C THR A 506 19.25 -16.66 -7.11
N LEU A 507 19.49 -15.60 -6.33
CA LEU A 507 19.99 -14.33 -6.82
C LEU A 507 21.45 -14.17 -6.39
N GLN A 508 22.37 -14.44 -7.29
CA GLN A 508 23.81 -14.30 -7.07
C GLN A 508 24.22 -12.82 -7.00
N ARG A 509 25.38 -12.54 -6.43
CA ARG A 509 25.97 -11.18 -6.41
C ARG A 509 25.99 -10.57 -7.82
N GLY A 510 25.52 -9.35 -7.94
CA GLY A 510 25.42 -8.60 -9.19
C GLY A 510 24.28 -9.05 -10.12
N ALA A 511 23.59 -10.12 -9.80
CA ALA A 511 22.40 -10.53 -10.53
C ALA A 511 21.19 -9.66 -10.18
N ALA A 512 20.32 -9.47 -11.18
CA ALA A 512 19.08 -8.72 -11.04
C ALA A 512 17.87 -9.64 -11.11
N ALA A 513 16.86 -9.34 -10.31
CA ALA A 513 15.53 -9.92 -10.38
C ALA A 513 14.52 -8.83 -10.78
N PHE A 514 13.60 -9.16 -11.67
CA PHE A 514 12.49 -8.29 -12.02
C PHE A 514 11.20 -8.84 -11.43
N LEU A 515 10.51 -7.99 -10.66
CA LEU A 515 9.21 -8.29 -10.09
C LEU A 515 8.20 -7.28 -10.60
N SER A 516 6.93 -7.66 -10.63
CA SER A 516 5.88 -6.72 -11.02
C SER A 516 4.58 -7.00 -10.27
N HIS A 517 3.90 -5.92 -9.91
CA HIS A 517 2.60 -5.96 -9.27
C HIS A 517 1.63 -5.03 -10.00
N ASN A 518 0.42 -5.52 -10.25
CA ASN A 518 -0.62 -4.73 -10.87
C ASN A 518 -1.62 -4.22 -9.82
N TRP A 519 -1.53 -2.96 -9.49
CA TRP A 519 -2.47 -2.32 -8.56
C TRP A 519 -3.77 -1.93 -9.28
N LEU A 520 -4.63 -2.90 -9.48
CA LEU A 520 -5.93 -2.73 -10.17
C LEU A 520 -6.89 -1.78 -9.43
N GLU A 521 -6.72 -1.63 -8.14
CA GLU A 521 -7.58 -0.81 -7.29
C GLU A 521 -7.03 0.61 -7.06
N ALA A 522 -5.97 0.98 -7.78
CA ALA A 522 -5.43 2.33 -7.68
C ALA A 522 -6.56 3.36 -7.87
N PRO A 523 -6.68 4.37 -7.01
CA PRO A 523 -7.65 5.45 -7.21
C PRO A 523 -7.45 6.15 -8.55
N SER A 524 -8.51 6.70 -9.12
CA SER A 524 -8.39 7.55 -10.31
C SER A 524 -7.56 8.79 -10.01
N GLY A 525 -6.76 9.23 -10.98
CA GLY A 525 -5.83 10.34 -10.81
C GLY A 525 -4.38 9.88 -10.70
N LYS A 526 -3.55 10.74 -10.14
CA LYS A 526 -2.15 10.48 -9.84
C LYS A 526 -2.00 9.87 -8.45
N ASN A 527 -1.29 8.77 -8.38
CA ASN A 527 -1.06 8.03 -7.16
C ASN A 527 0.44 7.83 -6.98
N THR A 528 1.00 8.43 -5.95
CA THR A 528 2.37 8.18 -5.54
C THR A 528 2.44 6.82 -4.86
N VAL A 529 3.43 6.02 -5.22
CA VAL A 529 3.70 4.72 -4.62
C VAL A 529 5.16 4.68 -4.18
N PHE A 530 5.38 4.44 -2.90
CA PHE A 530 6.70 4.14 -2.34
C PHE A 530 6.96 2.65 -2.50
N VAL A 531 8.08 2.33 -3.11
CA VAL A 531 8.54 0.97 -3.34
C VAL A 531 9.63 0.66 -2.34
N THR A 532 9.52 -0.43 -1.60
CA THR A 532 10.53 -0.84 -0.62
C THR A 532 10.83 -2.33 -0.79
N ALA A 533 12.09 -2.65 -1.03
CA ALA A 533 12.57 -4.02 -1.00
C ALA A 533 13.01 -4.39 0.43
N ILE A 534 12.60 -5.55 0.91
CA ILE A 534 12.84 -6.02 2.28
C ILE A 534 13.60 -7.34 2.21
N LEU A 535 14.83 -7.32 2.68
CA LEU A 535 15.64 -8.52 2.91
C LEU A 535 15.98 -8.62 4.40
N GLU A 536 15.73 -9.77 5.00
CA GLU A 536 16.13 -9.98 6.39
C GLU A 536 17.65 -9.85 6.55
N GLY A 537 18.07 -8.94 7.42
CA GLY A 537 19.47 -8.67 7.69
C GLY A 537 20.16 -7.86 6.60
N ASP A 538 19.43 -7.13 5.78
CA ASP A 538 19.98 -6.13 4.87
C ASP A 538 20.78 -5.08 5.64
N GLN A 539 22.02 -4.82 5.18
CA GLN A 539 22.95 -3.95 5.86
C GLN A 539 22.99 -2.53 5.29
N ARG A 540 22.22 -2.27 4.22
CA ARG A 540 22.13 -0.94 3.59
C ARG A 540 20.69 -0.65 3.14
N PRO A 541 19.74 -0.61 4.08
CA PRO A 541 18.32 -0.48 3.75
C PRO A 541 17.95 0.86 3.08
N GLU A 542 18.83 1.85 3.13
CA GLU A 542 18.63 3.16 2.48
C GLU A 542 18.63 3.09 0.95
N ASN A 543 19.22 2.06 0.33
CA ASN A 543 19.22 1.84 -1.12
C ASN A 543 18.06 0.94 -1.61
N ASN A 544 17.19 0.52 -0.69
CA ASN A 544 16.09 -0.40 -0.91
C ASN A 544 14.79 0.30 -1.23
N THR A 545 14.79 1.60 -1.45
CA THR A 545 13.57 2.39 -1.65
C THR A 545 13.61 3.16 -2.96
N ASP A 546 12.46 3.27 -3.59
CA ASP A 546 12.23 4.12 -4.76
C ASP A 546 10.80 4.67 -4.70
N THR A 547 10.49 5.62 -5.58
CA THR A 547 9.17 6.23 -5.64
C THR A 547 8.71 6.32 -7.08
N VAL A 548 7.50 5.85 -7.35
CA VAL A 548 6.88 5.91 -8.68
C VAL A 548 5.52 6.60 -8.61
N GLU A 549 5.05 7.13 -9.73
CA GLU A 549 3.73 7.72 -9.87
C GLU A 549 2.87 6.89 -10.84
N ILE A 550 1.80 6.29 -10.33
CA ILE A 550 0.79 5.61 -11.13
C ILE A 550 -0.29 6.61 -11.52
N THR A 551 -0.54 6.71 -12.81
CA THR A 551 -1.63 7.52 -13.34
C THR A 551 -2.77 6.61 -13.80
N ARG A 552 -3.94 6.77 -13.18
CA ARG A 552 -5.15 6.05 -13.54
C ARG A 552 -6.22 7.02 -14.03
N GLY A 553 -6.78 6.72 -15.21
CA GLY A 553 -7.88 7.50 -15.76
C GLY A 553 -9.15 7.43 -14.90
N TYR A 554 -9.99 8.43 -15.05
CA TYR A 554 -11.29 8.47 -14.41
C TYR A 554 -12.33 7.75 -15.25
N PRO A 555 -13.33 7.11 -14.64
CA PRO A 555 -14.46 6.56 -15.37
C PRO A 555 -15.24 7.67 -16.13
N ALA A 556 -15.77 7.32 -17.29
CA ALA A 556 -16.67 8.21 -17.99
C ALA A 556 -17.86 8.60 -17.11
N GLY A 557 -18.22 9.87 -17.10
CA GLY A 557 -19.27 10.42 -16.23
C GLY A 557 -18.82 10.76 -14.81
N SER A 558 -17.53 10.63 -14.46
CA SER A 558 -17.02 11.10 -13.17
C SER A 558 -17.23 12.60 -12.96
N LEU A 559 -17.19 13.38 -14.02
CA LEU A 559 -17.67 14.74 -14.10
C LEU A 559 -18.59 14.88 -15.30
N LEU A 560 -19.58 15.75 -15.20
CA LEU A 560 -20.49 16.03 -16.29
C LEU A 560 -20.47 17.53 -16.59
N ILE A 561 -20.52 17.88 -17.88
CA ILE A 561 -20.75 19.25 -18.33
C ILE A 561 -22.17 19.64 -17.92
N ASN A 562 -22.32 20.71 -17.16
CA ASN A 562 -23.55 21.14 -16.50
C ASN A 562 -24.18 22.37 -17.08
N GLU A 563 -23.35 23.35 -17.51
CA GLU A 563 -23.82 24.59 -18.10
C GLU A 563 -22.79 25.07 -19.15
N ILE A 564 -23.29 25.67 -20.26
CA ILE A 564 -22.44 26.07 -21.38
C ILE A 564 -22.83 27.48 -21.80
N MET A 565 -21.90 28.44 -21.70
CA MET A 565 -21.98 29.75 -22.33
C MET A 565 -21.14 29.71 -23.61
N TYR A 566 -21.78 29.51 -24.73
CA TYR A 566 -21.12 29.42 -26.06
C TYR A 566 -21.33 30.69 -26.91
N GLU A 567 -22.34 31.54 -26.61
CA GLU A 567 -22.66 32.77 -27.32
C GLU A 567 -22.77 33.94 -26.34
N PRO A 568 -21.64 34.42 -25.77
CA PRO A 568 -21.64 35.52 -24.80
C PRO A 568 -21.95 36.85 -25.45
N LEU A 569 -22.34 37.86 -24.67
CA LEU A 569 -22.43 39.24 -25.10
C LEU A 569 -21.02 39.82 -25.33
N ALA A 570 -20.98 41.00 -25.99
CA ALA A 570 -19.70 41.59 -26.45
C ALA A 570 -18.70 41.94 -25.34
N ASP A 571 -19.14 42.11 -24.10
CA ASP A 571 -18.35 42.39 -22.90
C ASP A 571 -18.13 41.14 -22.01
N GLN A 572 -18.51 39.97 -22.51
CA GLN A 572 -18.43 38.69 -21.83
C GLN A 572 -17.54 37.72 -22.65
N ASN A 573 -17.27 36.52 -22.10
CA ASN A 573 -16.56 35.47 -22.81
C ASN A 573 -17.17 34.10 -22.51
N GLU A 574 -16.73 33.10 -23.28
CA GLU A 574 -17.19 31.71 -23.18
C GLU A 574 -16.75 31.05 -21.85
N TRP A 575 -17.60 30.20 -21.33
CA TRP A 575 -17.31 29.41 -20.16
C TRP A 575 -18.13 28.11 -20.11
N VAL A 576 -17.65 27.17 -19.41
CA VAL A 576 -18.29 25.87 -19.20
C VAL A 576 -18.28 25.56 -17.71
N GLU A 577 -19.39 25.08 -17.18
CA GLU A 577 -19.47 24.56 -15.83
C GLU A 577 -19.55 23.03 -15.85
N VAL A 578 -18.89 22.39 -14.89
CA VAL A 578 -18.95 20.95 -14.69
C VAL A 578 -19.46 20.61 -13.29
N ILE A 579 -20.13 19.48 -13.16
CA ILE A 579 -20.64 18.95 -11.88
C ILE A 579 -20.01 17.58 -11.60
N ASN A 580 -19.72 17.31 -10.34
CA ASN A 580 -19.39 15.96 -9.87
C ASN A 580 -20.68 15.25 -9.40
N PRO A 581 -21.27 14.38 -10.21
CA PRO A 581 -22.47 13.62 -9.82
C PRO A 581 -22.17 12.40 -8.98
N GLY A 582 -20.88 12.09 -8.78
CA GLY A 582 -20.40 10.89 -8.09
C GLY A 582 -20.41 11.00 -6.57
N ALA A 583 -19.98 9.95 -5.91
CA ALA A 583 -19.86 9.87 -4.45
C ALA A 583 -18.44 10.19 -3.95
N PHE A 584 -17.47 10.37 -4.84
CA PHE A 584 -16.05 10.59 -4.50
C PHE A 584 -15.55 11.90 -5.10
N PRO A 585 -14.60 12.56 -4.43
CA PRO A 585 -13.93 13.75 -4.99
C PRO A 585 -13.20 13.42 -6.30
N VAL A 586 -13.19 14.38 -7.21
CA VAL A 586 -12.47 14.32 -8.49
C VAL A 586 -11.46 15.45 -8.56
N ARG A 587 -10.20 15.11 -8.86
CA ARG A 587 -9.12 16.09 -9.04
C ARG A 587 -8.91 16.38 -10.52
N LEU A 588 -8.89 17.66 -10.85
CA LEU A 588 -8.74 18.14 -12.22
C LEU A 588 -7.28 18.27 -12.72
N ASP A 589 -6.32 17.81 -11.96
CA ASP A 589 -4.90 17.91 -12.33
C ASP A 589 -4.62 17.23 -13.67
N GLY A 590 -4.15 17.99 -14.65
CA GLY A 590 -3.76 17.47 -15.97
C GLY A 590 -4.93 17.19 -16.92
N TRP A 591 -6.16 17.50 -16.54
CA TRP A 591 -7.32 17.40 -17.43
C TRP A 591 -7.27 18.41 -18.55
N ALA A 592 -8.16 18.29 -19.52
CA ALA A 592 -8.30 19.26 -20.59
C ALA A 592 -9.76 19.40 -21.04
N LEU A 593 -10.14 20.64 -21.35
CA LEU A 593 -11.33 20.93 -22.12
C LEU A 593 -10.94 21.01 -23.61
N SER A 594 -11.77 20.53 -24.51
CA SER A 594 -11.58 20.67 -25.95
C SER A 594 -12.90 20.84 -26.67
N ASP A 595 -12.84 21.42 -27.87
CA ASP A 595 -13.95 21.50 -28.81
C ASP A 595 -14.01 20.28 -29.75
N ALA A 596 -14.93 20.27 -30.71
CA ALA A 596 -14.98 19.28 -31.77
C ALA A 596 -13.81 19.44 -32.72
N PRO A 597 -13.27 18.31 -33.29
CA PRO A 597 -12.32 18.43 -34.37
C PRO A 597 -12.89 19.19 -35.57
N THR A 598 -12.12 20.12 -36.08
CA THR A 598 -12.44 20.80 -37.34
C THR A 598 -12.37 19.82 -38.52
N SER A 599 -12.83 20.22 -39.69
CA SER A 599 -12.72 19.43 -40.92
C SER A 599 -11.27 19.10 -41.32
N SER A 600 -10.31 19.89 -40.84
CA SER A 600 -8.87 19.62 -40.97
C SER A 600 -8.29 18.70 -39.90
N GLY A 601 -9.11 18.28 -38.94
CA GLY A 601 -8.71 17.45 -37.82
C GLY A 601 -8.05 18.19 -36.64
N SER A 602 -7.95 19.53 -36.69
CA SER A 602 -7.47 20.32 -35.54
C SER A 602 -8.57 20.51 -34.49
N THR A 603 -8.17 20.48 -33.23
CA THR A 603 -9.03 20.76 -32.07
C THR A 603 -8.38 21.85 -31.23
N ASN A 604 -9.17 22.74 -30.65
CA ASN A 604 -8.66 23.55 -29.56
C ASN A 604 -8.62 22.69 -28.30
N ARG A 605 -7.51 22.77 -27.59
CA ARG A 605 -7.30 22.00 -26.35
C ARG A 605 -6.77 22.94 -25.28
N TYR A 606 -7.52 23.04 -24.21
CA TYR A 606 -7.22 23.89 -23.07
C TYR A 606 -6.86 23.02 -21.86
N PRO A 607 -5.56 22.90 -21.53
CA PRO A 607 -5.16 22.14 -20.36
C PRO A 607 -5.61 22.86 -19.09
N LEU A 608 -6.16 22.10 -18.14
CA LEU A 608 -6.55 22.56 -16.82
C LEU A 608 -5.35 22.39 -15.89
N SER A 609 -4.51 23.42 -15.82
CA SER A 609 -3.20 23.36 -15.14
C SER A 609 -3.26 23.65 -13.65
N GLN A 610 -4.40 24.13 -13.15
CA GLN A 610 -4.59 24.44 -11.74
C GLN A 610 -5.06 23.19 -10.98
N SER A 611 -4.42 22.91 -9.86
CA SER A 611 -4.89 21.85 -8.97
C SER A 611 -6.21 22.25 -8.33
N MET A 612 -7.26 21.47 -8.60
CA MET A 612 -8.61 21.69 -8.11
C MET A 612 -9.25 20.34 -7.79
N THR A 613 -9.89 20.26 -6.64
CA THR A 613 -10.72 19.11 -6.27
C THR A 613 -12.17 19.51 -6.29
N ILE A 614 -13.01 18.70 -6.91
CA ILE A 614 -14.46 18.88 -6.96
C ILE A 614 -15.09 17.79 -6.12
N ASP A 615 -15.65 18.15 -4.99
CA ASP A 615 -16.33 17.24 -4.08
C ASP A 615 -17.68 16.75 -4.64
N PRO A 616 -18.25 15.67 -4.10
CA PRO A 616 -19.56 15.17 -4.51
C PRO A 616 -20.64 16.26 -4.53
N ASN A 617 -21.38 16.36 -5.65
CA ASN A 617 -22.39 17.37 -5.95
C ASN A 617 -21.89 18.82 -6.03
N GLU A 618 -20.60 19.06 -6.04
CA GLU A 618 -20.02 20.36 -6.26
C GLU A 618 -19.87 20.68 -7.74
N LEU A 619 -19.80 21.99 -8.01
CA LEU A 619 -19.66 22.58 -9.33
C LEU A 619 -18.26 23.19 -9.48
N ALA A 620 -17.73 23.19 -10.69
CA ALA A 620 -16.54 23.95 -11.02
C ALA A 620 -16.70 24.64 -12.38
N ILE A 621 -16.17 25.85 -12.50
CA ILE A 621 -16.32 26.70 -13.67
C ILE A 621 -14.96 26.78 -14.39
N ILE A 622 -15.00 26.59 -15.70
CA ILE A 622 -13.85 26.72 -16.59
C ILE A 622 -14.18 27.87 -17.52
N ALA A 623 -13.60 29.03 -17.28
CA ALA A 623 -13.88 30.26 -18.05
C ALA A 623 -12.71 30.65 -18.95
N ALA A 624 -13.02 31.13 -20.14
CA ALA A 624 -12.03 31.64 -21.07
C ALA A 624 -11.17 32.74 -20.44
N ASP A 625 -11.81 33.72 -19.80
CA ASP A 625 -11.12 34.80 -19.10
C ASP A 625 -11.91 35.32 -17.88
N SER A 626 -11.43 36.37 -17.26
CA SER A 626 -12.01 36.94 -16.04
C SER A 626 -13.29 37.74 -16.24
N ALA A 627 -13.82 37.91 -17.46
CA ALA A 627 -15.04 38.67 -17.72
C ALA A 627 -16.25 38.09 -16.96
N ILE A 628 -16.29 36.79 -16.75
CA ILE A 628 -17.30 36.09 -15.92
C ILE A 628 -17.40 36.67 -14.50
N LEU A 629 -16.27 37.07 -13.90
CA LEU A 629 -16.22 37.59 -12.52
C LEU A 629 -16.89 38.97 -12.41
N SER A 630 -16.89 39.76 -13.50
CA SER A 630 -17.56 41.03 -13.55
C SER A 630 -19.09 40.86 -13.59
N LEU A 631 -19.55 39.84 -14.30
CA LEU A 631 -20.97 39.51 -14.39
C LEU A 631 -21.51 38.81 -13.15
N PHE A 632 -20.68 37.93 -12.58
CA PHE A 632 -20.99 37.15 -11.38
C PHE A 632 -20.00 37.43 -10.25
N PRO A 633 -20.08 38.55 -9.53
CA PRO A 633 -19.11 38.93 -8.51
C PRO A 633 -18.99 37.94 -7.35
N SER A 634 -19.96 37.08 -7.12
CA SER A 634 -19.92 36.03 -6.13
C SER A 634 -18.84 34.97 -6.38
N LEU A 635 -18.32 34.89 -7.61
CA LEU A 635 -17.29 33.92 -8.03
C LEU A 635 -15.85 34.39 -7.77
N VAL A 636 -15.64 35.67 -7.41
CA VAL A 636 -14.30 36.29 -7.30
C VAL A 636 -13.37 35.54 -6.34
N PHE A 637 -13.93 34.96 -5.28
CA PHE A 637 -13.16 34.22 -4.27
C PHE A 637 -13.52 32.73 -4.26
N ASP A 638 -14.23 32.21 -5.25
CA ASP A 638 -14.54 30.79 -5.33
C ASP A 638 -13.34 30.03 -5.91
N PRO A 639 -12.73 29.11 -5.14
CA PRO A 639 -11.55 28.36 -5.59
C PRO A 639 -11.87 27.38 -6.73
N ARG A 640 -13.16 27.18 -7.05
CA ARG A 640 -13.63 26.30 -8.11
C ARG A 640 -13.83 27.02 -9.44
N VAL A 641 -13.31 28.24 -9.58
CA VAL A 641 -13.32 29.00 -10.82
C VAL A 641 -11.93 28.99 -11.44
N LEU A 642 -11.80 28.32 -12.56
CA LEU A 642 -10.57 28.24 -13.35
C LEU A 642 -10.62 29.23 -14.52
N ILE A 643 -9.74 30.20 -14.49
CA ILE A 643 -9.57 31.18 -15.56
C ILE A 643 -8.43 30.74 -16.47
N LEU A 644 -8.73 30.48 -17.75
CA LEU A 644 -7.75 29.94 -18.71
C LEU A 644 -6.91 31.02 -19.41
N ASN A 645 -7.26 32.32 -19.24
CA ASN A 645 -6.63 33.45 -19.91
C ASN A 645 -6.62 33.29 -21.45
N GLN A 646 -7.78 32.94 -22.00
CA GLN A 646 -8.04 32.79 -23.42
C GLN A 646 -8.96 33.90 -23.90
N PRO A 647 -8.48 35.12 -24.18
CA PRO A 647 -9.34 36.24 -24.54
C PRO A 647 -10.06 36.05 -25.89
N GLY A 648 -9.63 35.09 -26.71
CA GLY A 648 -10.28 34.68 -27.95
C GLY A 648 -11.42 33.66 -27.76
N GLY A 649 -11.78 33.32 -26.51
CA GLY A 649 -12.79 32.30 -26.18
C GLY A 649 -12.24 30.89 -26.09
N LEU A 650 -13.15 29.96 -25.88
CA LEU A 650 -12.88 28.51 -25.85
C LEU A 650 -13.09 27.87 -27.25
N GLY A 651 -13.35 28.69 -28.26
CA GLY A 651 -13.58 28.23 -29.63
C GLY A 651 -14.92 27.55 -29.86
N LEU A 652 -15.90 27.82 -29.01
CA LEU A 652 -17.23 27.22 -29.08
C LEU A 652 -18.06 27.91 -30.20
N ALA A 653 -18.44 27.14 -31.21
CA ALA A 653 -19.18 27.73 -32.34
C ALA A 653 -20.63 28.11 -32.00
N ASN A 654 -21.06 29.34 -32.30
CA ASN A 654 -22.45 29.82 -32.09
C ASN A 654 -23.50 29.00 -32.87
N THR A 655 -23.10 28.27 -33.90
CA THR A 655 -23.98 27.42 -34.71
C THR A 655 -24.14 26.00 -34.21
N GLY A 656 -23.46 25.65 -33.12
CA GLY A 656 -23.38 24.33 -32.52
C GLY A 656 -21.98 23.70 -32.64
N ASP A 657 -21.54 23.06 -31.60
CA ASP A 657 -20.22 22.45 -31.46
C ASP A 657 -20.24 21.30 -30.44
N ALA A 658 -19.06 20.78 -30.05
CA ALA A 658 -18.94 19.88 -28.94
C ALA A 658 -18.01 20.43 -27.86
N VAL A 659 -18.44 20.36 -26.64
CA VAL A 659 -17.60 20.50 -25.45
C VAL A 659 -17.16 19.12 -25.02
N ILE A 660 -15.85 18.85 -24.93
CA ILE A 660 -15.30 17.55 -24.60
C ILE A 660 -14.37 17.70 -23.40
N LEU A 661 -14.71 17.04 -22.32
CA LEU A 661 -13.91 16.99 -21.11
C LEU A 661 -13.06 15.70 -21.10
N LYS A 662 -11.76 15.86 -21.03
CA LYS A 662 -10.80 14.75 -21.01
C LYS A 662 -10.02 14.75 -19.72
N ASP A 663 -9.79 13.57 -19.16
CA ASP A 663 -8.96 13.41 -17.98
C ASP A 663 -7.44 13.50 -18.29
N LEU A 664 -6.63 13.35 -17.26
CA LEU A 664 -5.18 13.42 -17.35
C LEU A 664 -4.55 12.33 -18.27
N THR A 665 -5.26 11.24 -18.55
CA THR A 665 -4.83 10.18 -19.48
C THR A 665 -5.27 10.46 -20.92
N GLY A 666 -6.11 11.49 -21.11
CA GLY A 666 -6.73 11.83 -22.38
C GLY A 666 -8.04 11.06 -22.66
N GLY A 667 -8.52 10.28 -21.70
CA GLY A 667 -9.81 9.61 -21.74
C GLY A 667 -10.97 10.62 -21.73
N ILE A 668 -11.98 10.39 -22.56
CA ILE A 668 -13.17 11.24 -22.59
C ILE A 668 -14.02 10.93 -21.38
N ILE A 669 -14.24 11.93 -20.52
CA ILE A 669 -15.06 11.82 -19.31
C ILE A 669 -16.51 12.20 -19.59
N ASP A 670 -16.72 13.32 -20.28
CA ASP A 670 -18.04 13.72 -20.79
C ASP A 670 -17.86 14.47 -22.11
N SER A 671 -18.90 14.45 -22.94
CA SER A 671 -18.94 15.17 -24.18
C SER A 671 -20.37 15.60 -24.49
N VAL A 672 -20.55 16.88 -24.71
CA VAL A 672 -21.83 17.47 -25.07
C VAL A 672 -21.71 18.12 -26.45
N ARG A 673 -22.42 17.58 -27.40
CA ARG A 673 -22.56 18.17 -28.76
C ARG A 673 -23.80 19.05 -28.78
N TYR A 674 -23.63 20.29 -28.29
CA TYR A 674 -24.73 21.21 -28.18
C TYR A 674 -25.17 21.77 -29.55
N SER A 675 -26.42 22.22 -29.59
CA SER A 675 -26.99 22.99 -30.70
C SER A 675 -27.80 24.19 -30.16
N PRO A 676 -27.77 25.34 -30.81
CA PRO A 676 -28.64 26.46 -30.48
C PRO A 676 -30.13 26.07 -30.43
N SER A 677 -30.53 25.08 -31.18
CA SER A 677 -31.91 24.54 -31.17
C SER A 677 -32.32 23.90 -29.82
N TRP A 678 -31.40 23.73 -28.90
CA TRP A 678 -31.68 23.21 -27.55
C TRP A 678 -32.19 24.32 -26.61
N HIS A 679 -32.03 25.59 -27.01
CA HIS A 679 -32.70 26.69 -26.32
C HIS A 679 -34.23 26.58 -26.48
N HIS A 680 -34.94 27.18 -25.57
CA HIS A 680 -36.38 27.23 -25.62
C HIS A 680 -36.85 27.97 -26.91
N PRO A 681 -37.70 27.37 -27.74
CA PRO A 681 -38.04 27.88 -29.08
C PRO A 681 -38.73 29.28 -29.08
N MET A 682 -39.21 29.75 -27.95
CA MET A 682 -39.82 31.09 -27.78
C MET A 682 -38.83 32.15 -27.29
N VAL A 683 -37.52 31.81 -27.16
CA VAL A 683 -36.49 32.80 -26.86
C VAL A 683 -35.88 33.27 -28.17
N ASP A 684 -36.23 34.51 -28.56
CA ASP A 684 -35.81 35.07 -29.85
C ASP A 684 -34.30 35.42 -29.89
N ASP A 685 -33.72 35.81 -28.75
CA ASP A 685 -32.31 36.15 -28.62
C ASP A 685 -31.66 35.30 -27.51
N THR A 686 -30.80 34.40 -27.92
CA THR A 686 -30.08 33.47 -27.02
C THR A 686 -28.71 33.97 -26.57
N ARG A 687 -28.24 35.12 -27.10
CA ARG A 687 -26.94 35.71 -26.76
C ARG A 687 -26.89 36.09 -25.28
N GLY A 688 -25.81 35.74 -24.64
CA GLY A 688 -25.62 35.92 -23.21
C GLY A 688 -26.48 35.02 -22.34
N ARG A 689 -27.12 33.99 -22.94
CA ARG A 689 -27.84 32.94 -22.18
C ARG A 689 -27.21 31.59 -22.38
N THR A 690 -27.01 30.90 -21.27
CA THR A 690 -26.45 29.54 -21.27
C THR A 690 -27.47 28.49 -21.65
N LEU A 691 -26.93 27.35 -22.10
CA LEU A 691 -27.62 26.08 -22.05
C LEU A 691 -27.33 25.42 -20.70
N GLU A 692 -28.36 25.18 -19.91
CA GLU A 692 -28.29 24.47 -18.65
C GLU A 692 -28.75 23.01 -18.81
N ARG A 693 -28.08 22.11 -18.11
CA ARG A 693 -28.50 20.71 -17.96
C ARG A 693 -29.65 20.64 -16.95
N ILE A 694 -30.69 19.89 -17.26
CA ILE A 694 -31.87 19.71 -16.40
C ILE A 694 -31.57 18.67 -15.30
N ARG A 695 -30.94 17.55 -15.67
CA ARG A 695 -30.66 16.45 -14.77
C ARG A 695 -29.31 15.79 -15.05
N PRO A 696 -28.45 15.60 -14.04
CA PRO A 696 -27.18 14.92 -14.21
C PRO A 696 -27.29 13.42 -14.57
N ASP A 697 -28.35 12.76 -14.14
CA ASP A 697 -28.60 11.34 -14.38
C ASP A 697 -29.16 11.01 -15.78
N HIS A 698 -29.31 12.02 -16.63
CA HIS A 698 -29.76 11.88 -18.01
C HIS A 698 -28.60 12.10 -18.99
N GLY A 699 -28.71 11.50 -20.18
CA GLY A 699 -27.67 11.54 -21.20
C GLY A 699 -27.23 12.99 -21.57
N SER A 700 -25.92 13.15 -21.66
CA SER A 700 -25.29 14.47 -21.96
C SER A 700 -25.66 14.98 -23.34
N ASN A 701 -25.97 14.11 -24.29
CA ASN A 701 -26.36 14.49 -25.67
C ASN A 701 -27.86 14.33 -25.95
N ASP A 702 -28.70 14.17 -24.94
CA ASP A 702 -30.15 14.22 -25.10
C ASP A 702 -30.60 15.68 -25.12
N PRO A 703 -31.11 16.20 -26.27
CA PRO A 703 -31.58 17.60 -26.37
C PRO A 703 -32.68 17.95 -25.33
N ARG A 704 -33.45 16.96 -24.89
CA ARG A 704 -34.53 17.18 -23.89
C ARG A 704 -33.98 17.39 -22.47
N ASN A 705 -32.70 17.12 -22.26
CA ASN A 705 -32.01 17.33 -20.98
C ASN A 705 -31.34 18.72 -20.88
N TRP A 706 -31.55 19.56 -21.89
CA TRP A 706 -30.97 20.88 -21.96
C TRP A 706 -32.02 21.93 -22.31
N SER A 707 -31.89 23.14 -21.77
CA SER A 707 -32.70 24.28 -22.19
C SER A 707 -32.02 25.59 -21.78
N THR A 708 -32.66 26.70 -22.14
CA THR A 708 -32.20 28.05 -21.79
C THR A 708 -32.21 28.28 -20.29
N SER A 709 -31.13 28.84 -19.75
CA SER A 709 -31.09 29.32 -18.37
C SER A 709 -32.24 30.31 -18.08
N ALA A 710 -32.88 30.11 -16.93
CA ALA A 710 -33.84 31.04 -16.37
C ALA A 710 -33.18 32.12 -15.48
N GLY A 711 -31.85 32.11 -15.38
CA GLY A 711 -31.07 33.08 -14.61
C GLY A 711 -31.25 34.53 -15.17
N THR A 712 -31.42 35.49 -14.29
CA THR A 712 -31.60 36.90 -14.65
C THR A 712 -30.39 37.51 -15.35
N LEU A 713 -29.21 36.97 -15.10
CA LEU A 713 -27.93 37.33 -15.72
C LEU A 713 -27.54 36.40 -16.88
N GLY A 714 -28.48 35.57 -17.37
CA GLY A 714 -28.28 34.66 -18.48
C GLY A 714 -27.65 33.32 -18.16
N GLY A 715 -27.24 33.09 -16.92
CA GLY A 715 -26.66 31.84 -16.44
C GLY A 715 -26.74 31.69 -14.92
N SER A 716 -26.28 30.57 -14.41
CA SER A 716 -26.28 30.28 -12.96
C SER A 716 -24.95 29.73 -12.44
N PRO A 717 -23.77 30.21 -12.91
CA PRO A 717 -22.48 29.61 -12.58
C PRO A 717 -22.21 29.60 -11.09
N GLY A 718 -21.69 28.45 -10.58
CA GLY A 718 -21.41 28.20 -9.17
C GLY A 718 -22.67 27.96 -8.33
N LYS A 719 -23.81 27.83 -8.96
CA LYS A 719 -25.09 27.51 -8.30
C LYS A 719 -25.78 26.40 -9.06
N ARG A 720 -26.74 25.77 -8.39
CA ARG A 720 -27.62 24.80 -9.06
C ARG A 720 -28.34 25.47 -10.25
N ASN A 721 -28.34 24.80 -11.38
CA ASN A 721 -29.01 25.24 -12.60
C ASN A 721 -30.45 25.69 -12.31
N THR A 722 -30.85 26.78 -12.91
CA THR A 722 -32.17 27.39 -12.68
C THR A 722 -33.31 26.50 -13.12
N ILE A 723 -33.06 25.62 -14.09
CA ILE A 723 -34.00 24.64 -14.63
C ILE A 723 -33.82 23.25 -14.05
N PHE A 724 -32.92 23.06 -13.08
CA PHE A 724 -32.72 21.77 -12.45
C PHE A 724 -34.01 21.23 -11.82
N THR A 725 -34.42 20.08 -12.25
CA THR A 725 -35.68 19.48 -11.83
C THR A 725 -35.50 17.97 -11.60
N PRO A 726 -35.23 17.52 -10.39
CA PRO A 726 -35.02 16.09 -10.08
C PRO A 726 -36.32 15.29 -10.28
N GLU A 727 -37.44 15.89 -9.87
CA GLU A 727 -38.80 15.38 -10.09
C GLU A 727 -39.69 16.56 -10.50
N ALA A 728 -40.40 16.42 -11.63
CA ALA A 728 -41.34 17.44 -12.05
C ALA A 728 -42.50 17.52 -11.04
N PRO A 729 -42.90 18.72 -10.63
CA PRO A 729 -44.08 18.90 -9.81
C PRO A 729 -45.31 18.22 -10.43
N SER A 730 -46.19 17.68 -9.62
CA SER A 730 -47.35 16.93 -10.07
C SER A 730 -48.42 17.80 -10.75
N GLY A 731 -48.28 19.15 -10.69
CA GLY A 731 -49.20 20.12 -11.29
C GLY A 731 -48.73 21.53 -11.12
N SER A 732 -49.44 22.46 -11.78
CA SER A 732 -49.16 23.90 -11.66
C SER A 732 -49.84 24.49 -10.44
N SER A 733 -49.12 25.33 -9.68
CA SER A 733 -49.67 26.04 -8.52
C SER A 733 -49.15 27.45 -8.40
N LEU A 734 -49.89 28.30 -7.74
CA LEU A 734 -49.50 29.66 -7.30
C LEU A 734 -49.72 29.78 -5.81
N SER A 735 -48.75 30.40 -5.14
CA SER A 735 -48.88 30.82 -3.74
C SER A 735 -48.41 32.28 -3.57
N PHE A 736 -48.92 32.94 -2.56
CA PHE A 736 -48.70 34.35 -2.33
C PHE A 736 -48.31 34.56 -0.86
N SER A 737 -47.26 35.35 -0.63
CA SER A 737 -46.80 35.60 0.75
C SER A 737 -46.13 37.00 0.83
N PRO A 738 -46.55 37.87 1.74
CA PRO A 738 -47.80 37.75 2.50
C PRO A 738 -49.06 37.91 1.63
N ASN A 739 -50.19 37.39 2.13
CA ASN A 739 -51.45 37.57 1.47
C ASN A 739 -52.56 37.56 2.54
N PRO A 740 -53.21 38.70 2.82
CA PRO A 740 -53.08 40.00 2.15
C PRO A 740 -51.71 40.66 2.38
N PHE A 741 -51.36 41.67 1.52
CA PHE A 741 -50.20 42.53 1.68
C PHE A 741 -50.62 44.01 1.58
N SER A 742 -49.82 44.92 2.17
CA SER A 742 -50.13 46.33 2.27
C SER A 742 -49.04 47.21 1.66
N PRO A 743 -49.13 47.58 0.37
CA PRO A 743 -48.10 48.37 -0.30
C PRO A 743 -48.21 49.85 0.07
N ASP A 744 -48.06 50.22 1.33
CA ASP A 744 -48.23 51.64 1.78
C ASP A 744 -46.86 52.34 1.95
N GLY A 745 -45.75 51.60 2.00
CA GLY A 745 -44.38 52.13 2.05
C GLY A 745 -43.85 52.27 3.49
N ASP A 746 -44.45 51.61 4.43
CA ASP A 746 -44.03 51.65 5.85
C ASP A 746 -42.89 50.68 6.18
N GLY A 747 -42.48 49.83 5.24
CA GLY A 747 -41.47 48.83 5.38
C GLY A 747 -41.99 47.47 5.87
N HIS A 748 -43.31 47.32 6.06
CA HIS A 748 -43.95 46.09 6.48
C HIS A 748 -44.96 45.61 5.46
N GLU A 749 -44.76 44.38 4.93
CA GLU A 749 -45.65 43.78 3.92
C GLU A 749 -45.91 44.63 2.68
N ASP A 750 -44.97 45.50 2.28
CA ASP A 750 -45.07 46.39 1.13
C ASP A 750 -45.09 45.69 -0.23
N PHE A 751 -44.73 44.42 -0.27
CA PHE A 751 -44.71 43.62 -1.49
C PHE A 751 -45.20 42.20 -1.21
N CYS A 752 -45.70 41.55 -2.25
CA CYS A 752 -46.11 40.17 -2.22
C CYS A 752 -45.19 39.31 -3.11
N ILE A 753 -44.64 38.25 -2.55
CA ILE A 753 -43.91 37.24 -3.33
C ILE A 753 -44.92 36.27 -3.93
N VAL A 754 -44.97 36.24 -5.26
CA VAL A 754 -45.75 35.29 -6.07
C VAL A 754 -44.88 34.11 -6.36
N ARG A 755 -45.07 32.98 -5.69
CA ARG A 755 -44.35 31.73 -5.95
C ARG A 755 -45.17 30.86 -6.86
N PHE A 756 -44.48 30.20 -7.80
CA PHE A 756 -45.12 29.28 -8.72
C PHE A 756 -44.41 27.93 -8.78
N SER A 757 -45.17 26.94 -9.19
CA SER A 757 -44.68 25.59 -9.52
C SER A 757 -45.34 25.17 -10.84
N ILE A 758 -44.56 24.57 -11.75
CA ILE A 758 -44.96 24.15 -13.07
C ILE A 758 -44.45 22.73 -13.32
N PRO A 759 -45.24 21.81 -13.95
CA PRO A 759 -44.85 20.38 -14.08
C PRO A 759 -43.87 20.12 -15.26
N ILE A 760 -43.07 21.12 -15.63
CA ILE A 760 -42.03 21.03 -16.66
C ILE A 760 -40.77 21.73 -16.18
N PRO A 761 -39.59 21.24 -16.55
CA PRO A 761 -38.33 21.78 -16.05
C PRO A 761 -37.94 23.13 -16.63
N SER A 762 -38.38 23.44 -17.83
CA SER A 762 -38.09 24.69 -18.54
C SER A 762 -39.33 25.20 -19.25
N SER A 763 -39.59 26.46 -19.12
CA SER A 763 -40.74 27.14 -19.75
C SER A 763 -40.44 28.62 -20.00
N ILE A 764 -41.23 29.22 -20.88
CA ILE A 764 -41.35 30.65 -20.97
C ILE A 764 -42.63 31.03 -20.24
N ILE A 765 -42.50 31.91 -19.27
CA ILE A 765 -43.62 32.30 -18.41
C ILE A 765 -44.10 33.73 -18.73
N ARG A 766 -45.38 33.91 -18.51
CA ARG A 766 -46.03 35.20 -18.46
C ARG A 766 -46.90 35.28 -17.20
N ILE A 767 -46.65 36.28 -16.36
CA ILE A 767 -47.44 36.51 -15.14
C ILE A 767 -48.12 37.88 -15.24
N ARG A 768 -49.42 37.83 -15.23
CA ARG A 768 -50.24 39.03 -15.32
C ARG A 768 -51.21 39.15 -14.16
N ILE A 769 -51.41 40.35 -13.69
CA ILE A 769 -52.36 40.68 -12.63
C ILE A 769 -53.55 41.41 -13.22
N PHE A 770 -54.72 40.96 -12.85
CA PHE A 770 -55.98 41.43 -13.30
C PHE A 770 -56.82 42.02 -12.17
N ASP A 771 -57.59 43.02 -12.44
CA ASP A 771 -58.69 43.47 -11.57
C ASP A 771 -59.89 42.50 -11.67
N LEU A 772 -60.84 42.64 -10.78
CA LEU A 772 -62.08 41.85 -10.79
C LEU A 772 -62.94 42.00 -12.04
N ARG A 773 -62.64 43.01 -12.91
CA ARG A 773 -63.30 43.19 -14.19
C ARG A 773 -62.58 42.57 -15.36
N GLY A 774 -61.49 41.79 -15.05
CA GLY A 774 -60.72 41.12 -16.07
C GLY A 774 -59.75 42.04 -16.86
N ARG A 775 -59.44 43.23 -16.39
CA ARG A 775 -58.48 44.11 -17.05
C ARG A 775 -57.08 43.85 -16.46
N VAL A 776 -56.09 43.74 -17.34
CA VAL A 776 -54.64 43.60 -16.88
C VAL A 776 -54.26 44.94 -16.25
N ILE A 777 -53.86 44.91 -14.99
CA ILE A 777 -53.36 46.05 -14.25
C ILE A 777 -51.83 46.09 -14.13
N ARG A 778 -51.21 44.89 -14.19
CA ARG A 778 -49.72 44.72 -14.14
C ARG A 778 -49.32 43.49 -14.89
N THR A 779 -48.27 43.56 -15.63
CA THR A 779 -47.50 42.40 -16.09
C THR A 779 -46.24 42.36 -15.25
N LEU A 780 -46.07 41.28 -14.53
CA LEU A 780 -44.89 41.06 -13.69
C LEU A 780 -43.73 40.50 -14.52
N THR A 781 -44.04 39.56 -15.41
CA THR A 781 -43.07 38.98 -16.36
C THR A 781 -43.80 38.68 -17.68
N ASP A 782 -43.12 38.84 -18.80
CA ASP A 782 -43.69 38.64 -20.14
C ASP A 782 -42.71 38.01 -21.12
N GLY A 783 -42.72 36.69 -21.19
CA GLY A 783 -41.84 35.97 -22.09
C GLY A 783 -40.45 35.62 -21.49
N GLU A 784 -40.34 35.54 -20.15
CA GLU A 784 -39.09 35.23 -19.50
C GLU A 784 -38.92 33.72 -19.31
N PRO A 785 -37.69 33.18 -19.48
CA PRO A 785 -37.37 31.77 -19.11
C PRO A 785 -37.58 31.53 -17.64
N ALA A 786 -38.11 30.37 -17.30
CA ALA A 786 -38.33 29.94 -15.94
C ALA A 786 -38.11 28.41 -15.78
N GLY A 787 -37.64 28.02 -14.62
CA GLY A 787 -37.59 26.63 -14.20
C GLY A 787 -38.94 26.09 -13.75
N SER A 788 -38.94 24.87 -13.22
CA SER A 788 -40.15 24.21 -12.66
C SER A 788 -40.75 24.96 -11.48
N THR A 789 -39.98 25.78 -10.81
CA THR A 789 -40.39 26.61 -9.67
C THR A 789 -39.70 27.97 -9.77
N GLY A 790 -40.33 28.99 -9.20
CA GLY A 790 -39.75 30.33 -9.15
C GLY A 790 -40.59 31.28 -8.34
N GLU A 791 -40.10 32.48 -8.21
CA GLU A 791 -40.82 33.56 -7.50
C GLU A 791 -40.66 34.89 -8.22
N VAL A 792 -41.69 35.71 -8.18
CA VAL A 792 -41.72 37.06 -8.71
C VAL A 792 -42.35 37.98 -7.67
N ILE A 793 -41.82 39.18 -7.54
CA ILE A 793 -42.29 40.13 -6.55
C ILE A 793 -43.30 41.09 -7.20
N TRP A 794 -44.40 41.29 -6.54
CA TRP A 794 -45.36 42.37 -6.85
C TRP A 794 -45.33 43.44 -5.76
N ASP A 795 -44.98 44.63 -6.16
CA ASP A 795 -44.90 45.84 -5.33
C ASP A 795 -46.24 46.51 -5.09
N GLY A 796 -47.35 45.87 -5.44
CA GLY A 796 -48.69 46.44 -5.34
C GLY A 796 -48.99 47.59 -6.30
N MET A 797 -48.11 47.83 -7.30
CA MET A 797 -48.33 48.90 -8.27
C MET A 797 -48.94 48.36 -9.58
N GLU A 798 -49.79 49.18 -10.20
CA GLU A 798 -50.26 49.01 -11.58
C GLU A 798 -49.14 49.41 -12.57
N SER A 799 -49.27 49.09 -13.85
CA SER A 799 -48.34 49.48 -14.92
C SER A 799 -48.11 50.95 -15.02
N GLY A 800 -49.09 51.78 -14.64
CA GLY A 800 -49.02 53.23 -14.60
C GLY A 800 -48.41 53.85 -13.34
N LYS A 801 -47.70 53.10 -12.55
CA LYS A 801 -47.08 53.48 -11.26
C LYS A 801 -48.07 54.02 -10.23
N ARG A 802 -49.33 53.59 -10.30
CA ARG A 802 -50.37 53.83 -9.29
C ARG A 802 -50.49 52.63 -8.39
N LYS A 803 -50.84 52.86 -7.14
CA LYS A 803 -51.18 51.76 -6.25
C LYS A 803 -52.41 51.02 -6.77
N ALA A 804 -52.34 49.67 -6.76
CA ALA A 804 -53.50 48.86 -7.06
C ALA A 804 -54.63 49.13 -6.04
N ARG A 805 -55.90 48.99 -6.47
CA ARG A 805 -57.02 49.14 -5.55
C ARG A 805 -57.04 48.17 -4.49
N ILE A 806 -57.38 48.48 -3.24
CA ILE A 806 -57.57 47.59 -2.15
C ILE A 806 -58.64 46.55 -2.53
N GLY A 807 -58.36 45.29 -2.24
CA GLY A 807 -59.23 44.18 -2.52
C GLY A 807 -58.54 43.06 -3.30
N PRO A 808 -59.29 42.04 -3.69
CA PRO A 808 -58.72 40.90 -4.41
C PRO A 808 -58.37 41.21 -5.85
N HIS A 809 -57.24 40.65 -6.30
CA HIS A 809 -56.70 40.68 -7.65
C HIS A 809 -56.43 39.26 -8.14
N ILE A 810 -56.62 39.00 -9.41
CA ILE A 810 -56.38 37.71 -10.01
C ILE A 810 -54.96 37.73 -10.61
N VAL A 811 -54.14 36.79 -10.20
CA VAL A 811 -52.82 36.54 -10.83
C VAL A 811 -52.98 35.34 -11.75
N LEU A 812 -52.62 35.52 -13.01
CA LEU A 812 -52.61 34.50 -14.04
C LEU A 812 -51.15 34.25 -14.44
N LEU A 813 -50.70 33.02 -14.21
CA LEU A 813 -49.48 32.48 -14.79
C LEU A 813 -49.85 31.68 -16.03
N GLU A 814 -49.16 31.95 -17.12
CA GLU A 814 -49.15 31.14 -18.35
C GLU A 814 -47.72 30.69 -18.57
N ALA A 815 -47.50 29.40 -18.85
CA ALA A 815 -46.18 28.83 -19.10
C ALA A 815 -46.23 28.00 -20.37
N SER A 816 -45.25 28.19 -21.26
CA SER A 816 -45.08 27.42 -22.48
C SER A 816 -43.83 26.58 -22.37
N GLY A 817 -43.89 25.27 -22.53
CA GLY A 817 -42.76 24.34 -22.54
C GLY A 817 -42.07 24.21 -23.89
N ASN A 818 -40.88 23.64 -23.92
CA ASN A 818 -40.07 23.43 -25.11
C ASN A 818 -40.79 22.67 -26.24
N ASN A 819 -41.76 21.81 -25.90
CA ASN A 819 -42.56 21.02 -26.86
C ASN A 819 -43.86 21.71 -27.29
N GLY A 820 -44.07 22.98 -26.91
CA GLY A 820 -45.32 23.72 -27.17
C GLY A 820 -46.46 23.39 -26.20
N GLU A 821 -46.16 22.69 -25.10
CA GLU A 821 -47.10 22.47 -24.00
C GLU A 821 -47.46 23.79 -23.33
N ILE A 822 -48.71 24.04 -23.04
CA ILE A 822 -49.17 25.27 -22.38
C ILE A 822 -49.82 24.89 -21.06
N PHE A 823 -49.31 25.53 -20.01
CA PHE A 823 -49.85 25.41 -18.67
C PHE A 823 -50.39 26.78 -18.25
N SER A 824 -51.52 26.80 -17.61
CA SER A 824 -52.06 28.01 -17.01
C SER A 824 -52.59 27.77 -15.61
N VAL A 825 -52.27 28.65 -14.71
CA VAL A 825 -52.79 28.61 -13.33
C VAL A 825 -53.11 30.01 -12.87
N LYS A 826 -54.18 30.15 -12.10
CA LYS A 826 -54.63 31.40 -11.54
C LYS A 826 -54.79 31.30 -10.04
N GLY A 827 -54.49 32.38 -9.37
CA GLY A 827 -54.69 32.53 -7.95
C GLY A 827 -55.20 33.92 -7.58
N VAL A 828 -55.50 34.11 -6.33
CA VAL A 828 -56.01 35.38 -5.83
C VAL A 828 -55.05 35.96 -4.79
N VAL A 829 -54.62 37.21 -5.02
CA VAL A 829 -53.84 37.98 -4.07
C VAL A 829 -54.64 39.17 -3.60
N VAL A 830 -54.54 39.52 -2.36
CA VAL A 830 -55.36 40.61 -1.77
C VAL A 830 -54.45 41.80 -1.40
N VAL A 831 -54.71 42.93 -2.00
CA VAL A 831 -54.11 44.18 -1.55
C VAL A 831 -54.93 44.72 -0.39
N ALA A 832 -54.28 45.00 0.68
CA ALA A 832 -54.87 45.57 1.92
C ALA A 832 -54.26 46.93 2.21
N THR A 833 -54.70 47.54 3.27
CA THR A 833 -54.07 48.70 3.91
C THR A 833 -54.20 48.56 5.39
N VAL A 834 -53.28 49.10 6.13
CA VAL A 834 -53.45 49.28 7.58
C VAL A 834 -54.54 50.32 7.81
N LEU A 835 -55.55 50.01 8.61
CA LEU A 835 -56.62 50.89 8.98
C LEU A 835 -56.17 51.93 10.01
#